data_cbb4aa8b59a18a86ade0e806e4bf7ff4
#
_entry.id   cbb4aa8b59a18a86ade0e806e4bf7ff4
#
_cell.length_a   1.000
_cell.length_b   1.000
_cell.length_c   1.000
_cell.angle_alpha   90.00
_cell.angle_beta   90.00
_cell.angle_gamma   90.00
#
_symmetry.space_group_name_H-M   'P 1'
#
loop_
_entity.id
_entity.type
_entity.pdbx_description
1 polymer ?
#
loop_
_entity_poly.entity_id
_entity_poly.type
_entity_poly.pdbx_seq_one_letter_code
_entity_poly.pdbx_strand_id
1 'polypeptide(L)'
;MFELVSKYKPSGDQPQAIKKLVDGINNGEKNQVLLGATGTGKTFTIANVIKEINKPTLVLAHNKTLAGQLYSEFKELFPNNHVCYFVSYYDYYQPEAYVPSTDTYIEKDSSINDEIDELRHYATSSLISNKDVIVVSSVSCIYGIGEVEEYKNKMLTLAVSEEIDRDLVLKKLVDMLYERNDIDLKRGTFRSRGDVIEIIPASERKSGIMIEFFGDVIERISEFDTLTGRVLKNKKSVSIFPASHFVTSDDKLKKAITNIQKELDERLKYFKEHNKLIEEQRLRERTNYDIEMLKETGFCNGIENYSRHMALREEGETPTTLIDFFGDDYLLVIDESHVTLPQVKAMYNGDRARKMNLVDYGFRLPSALDNRPLKFSEFEKKLDNVIYVSATPGDYELEKVNNKTIEQIIRPTGLLDPTIDVRATKNQIDDLVNEINNRINKNERVLITTLTIRMAEELTDYLKNIDIKVAYLHSEVKTLQRLKIIHDLRCGIYDVVVGINLLREGIDIPEVSLIAIMDADKQGFLRSTRSLIQTIGRCARNSNGHVIMYADIMTDSMKEAITETERRRNIQKEYNRVNNIVPKTIIKEIRDVISNIDEEVPDKKEVKLTKKEKEEMISKLTKEMKECADKLDFERATELRNIIFELEAS
;
A
#
# COMPACT_ATOMS: atom_id res chain seq x y z
N MET A 1 0.20 19.50 18.67
CA MET A 1 -0.73 18.71 19.52
C MET A 1 -1.87 18.20 18.64
N PHE A 2 -2.29 16.98 18.82
CA PHE A 2 -3.37 16.41 17.99
C PHE A 2 -4.74 16.97 18.36
N GLU A 3 -5.48 17.42 17.36
CA GLU A 3 -6.83 17.96 17.48
C GLU A 3 -7.84 17.05 16.77
N LEU A 4 -8.55 16.21 17.55
CA LEU A 4 -9.56 15.31 17.01
C LEU A 4 -10.86 16.07 16.74
N VAL A 5 -11.29 16.09 15.50
CA VAL A 5 -12.55 16.68 15.05
C VAL A 5 -13.54 15.58 14.69
N SER A 6 -14.63 15.46 15.41
CA SER A 6 -15.66 14.45 15.16
C SER A 6 -17.04 14.90 15.65
N LYS A 7 -18.08 14.54 14.91
CA LYS A 7 -19.48 14.67 15.31
C LYS A 7 -19.90 13.60 16.33
N TYR A 8 -19.10 12.54 16.45
CA TYR A 8 -19.39 11.39 17.31
C TYR A 8 -18.59 11.48 18.61
N LYS A 9 -19.16 10.90 19.67
CA LYS A 9 -18.47 10.68 20.94
C LYS A 9 -18.25 9.18 21.16
N PRO A 10 -17.19 8.78 21.86
CA PRO A 10 -16.97 7.37 22.19
C PRO A 10 -18.19 6.76 22.89
N SER A 11 -18.61 5.58 22.44
CA SER A 11 -19.79 4.88 22.96
C SER A 11 -19.58 3.37 22.97
N GLY A 12 -20.47 2.62 23.62
CA GLY A 12 -20.31 1.18 23.82
C GLY A 12 -19.05 0.86 24.63
N ASP A 13 -18.20 -0.01 24.10
CA ASP A 13 -16.93 -0.41 24.73
C ASP A 13 -15.80 0.60 24.49
N GLN A 14 -15.97 1.57 23.58
CA GLN A 14 -14.91 2.49 23.18
C GLN A 14 -14.33 3.30 24.35
N PRO A 15 -15.14 3.92 25.26
CA PRO A 15 -14.57 4.68 26.37
C PRO A 15 -13.65 3.83 27.27
N GLN A 16 -14.05 2.60 27.54
CA GLN A 16 -13.27 1.68 28.37
C GLN A 16 -12.00 1.20 27.63
N ALA A 17 -12.12 0.90 26.33
CA ALA A 17 -10.99 0.48 25.51
C ALA A 17 -9.96 1.61 25.38
N ILE A 18 -10.38 2.85 25.10
CA ILE A 18 -9.51 4.03 25.05
C ILE A 18 -8.76 4.18 26.37
N LYS A 19 -9.49 4.19 27.48
CA LYS A 19 -8.88 4.34 28.81
C LYS A 19 -7.83 3.27 29.09
N LYS A 20 -8.15 1.99 28.84
CA LYS A 20 -7.21 0.88 29.09
C LYS A 20 -5.95 0.99 28.21
N LEU A 21 -6.11 1.35 26.92
CA LEU A 21 -4.99 1.53 26.00
C LEU A 21 -4.09 2.69 26.43
N VAL A 22 -4.66 3.82 26.80
CA VAL A 22 -3.93 5.00 27.28
C VAL A 22 -3.22 4.71 28.60
N ASP A 23 -3.92 4.12 29.57
CA ASP A 23 -3.36 3.75 30.87
C ASP A 23 -2.20 2.75 30.69
N GLY A 24 -2.34 1.75 29.79
CA GLY A 24 -1.28 0.78 29.48
C GLY A 24 -0.03 1.46 28.92
N ILE A 25 -0.16 2.35 27.92
CA ILE A 25 0.98 3.09 27.37
C ILE A 25 1.65 3.95 28.46
N ASN A 26 0.87 4.68 29.24
CA ASN A 26 1.40 5.53 30.32
C ASN A 26 2.10 4.71 31.43
N ASN A 27 1.68 3.47 31.65
CA ASN A 27 2.31 2.54 32.57
C ASN A 27 3.53 1.80 31.99
N GLY A 28 3.89 2.07 30.72
CA GLY A 28 5.04 1.46 30.04
C GLY A 28 4.78 0.06 29.49
N GLU A 29 3.52 -0.32 29.25
CA GLU A 29 3.18 -1.56 28.56
C GLU A 29 3.58 -1.43 27.08
N LYS A 30 4.61 -2.18 26.68
CA LYS A 30 5.12 -2.13 25.30
C LYS A 30 4.16 -2.70 24.26
N ASN A 31 3.34 -3.65 24.62
CA ASN A 31 2.45 -4.38 23.71
C ASN A 31 1.04 -4.44 24.27
N GLN A 32 0.05 -4.08 23.45
CA GLN A 32 -1.35 -4.18 23.80
C GLN A 32 -2.15 -4.73 22.62
N VAL A 33 -3.20 -5.49 22.85
CA VAL A 33 -4.08 -6.04 21.83
C VAL A 33 -5.47 -5.47 21.97
N LEU A 34 -5.95 -4.77 20.96
CA LEU A 34 -7.35 -4.36 20.80
C LEU A 34 -8.09 -5.43 19.98
N LEU A 35 -8.82 -6.31 20.66
CA LEU A 35 -9.72 -7.28 20.05
C LEU A 35 -11.03 -6.56 19.69
N GLY A 36 -11.14 -6.07 18.47
CA GLY A 36 -12.28 -5.28 18.02
C GLY A 36 -13.09 -5.99 16.94
N ALA A 37 -14.36 -6.31 17.24
CA ALA A 37 -15.26 -6.88 16.23
C ALA A 37 -15.43 -5.95 15.02
N THR A 38 -15.87 -6.49 13.89
CA THR A 38 -16.11 -5.70 12.67
C THR A 38 -17.23 -4.69 12.92
N GLY A 39 -17.03 -3.43 12.55
CA GLY A 39 -18.04 -2.37 12.68
C GLY A 39 -18.15 -1.74 14.07
N THR A 40 -17.22 -2.00 14.99
CA THR A 40 -17.21 -1.38 16.35
C THR A 40 -16.54 -0.01 16.39
N GLY A 41 -15.99 0.49 15.27
CA GLY A 41 -15.32 1.78 15.20
C GLY A 41 -13.89 1.76 15.77
N LYS A 42 -13.11 0.71 15.47
CA LYS A 42 -11.70 0.57 15.89
C LYS A 42 -10.85 1.79 15.54
N THR A 43 -10.97 2.31 14.29
CA THR A 43 -10.24 3.51 13.84
C THR A 43 -10.54 4.71 14.72
N PHE A 44 -11.81 4.91 15.10
CA PHE A 44 -12.21 6.01 15.97
C PHE A 44 -11.66 5.85 17.40
N THR A 45 -11.60 4.63 17.91
CA THR A 45 -10.95 4.31 19.20
C THR A 45 -9.47 4.66 19.15
N ILE A 46 -8.75 4.22 18.11
CA ILE A 46 -7.33 4.53 17.94
C ILE A 46 -7.11 6.05 17.77
N ALA A 47 -7.98 6.76 17.05
CA ALA A 47 -7.89 8.21 16.92
C ALA A 47 -7.99 8.92 18.28
N ASN A 48 -8.89 8.47 19.15
CA ASN A 48 -8.97 9.00 20.51
C ASN A 48 -7.71 8.66 21.36
N VAL A 49 -7.15 7.47 21.21
CA VAL A 49 -5.87 7.11 21.87
C VAL A 49 -4.75 8.03 21.37
N ILE A 50 -4.60 8.24 20.06
CA ILE A 50 -3.59 9.15 19.48
C ILE A 50 -3.71 10.56 20.07
N LYS A 51 -4.94 11.09 20.15
CA LYS A 51 -5.21 12.39 20.73
C LYS A 51 -4.74 12.47 22.21
N GLU A 52 -5.05 11.46 23.02
CA GLU A 52 -4.73 11.46 24.46
C GLU A 52 -3.21 11.25 24.69
N ILE A 53 -2.56 10.38 23.93
CA ILE A 53 -1.12 10.08 24.07
C ILE A 53 -0.26 11.18 23.46
N ASN A 54 -0.74 11.84 22.41
CA ASN A 54 -0.07 12.95 21.73
C ASN A 54 1.37 12.65 21.24
N LYS A 55 1.61 11.45 20.72
CA LYS A 55 2.87 11.00 20.12
C LYS A 55 2.76 10.85 18.60
N PRO A 56 3.85 11.08 17.84
CA PRO A 56 3.89 10.69 16.43
C PRO A 56 3.44 9.23 16.28
N THR A 57 2.61 8.96 15.29
CA THR A 57 1.98 7.65 15.17
C THR A 57 2.19 7.05 13.79
N LEU A 58 2.67 5.80 13.74
CA LEU A 58 2.71 4.98 12.55
C LEU A 58 1.53 3.99 12.58
N VAL A 59 0.69 4.02 11.56
CA VAL A 59 -0.40 3.05 11.36
C VAL A 59 -0.01 2.13 10.20
N LEU A 60 0.24 0.87 10.51
CA LEU A 60 0.68 -0.14 9.55
C LEU A 60 -0.49 -1.00 9.09
N ALA A 61 -0.74 -1.03 7.78
CA ALA A 61 -1.75 -1.84 7.12
C ALA A 61 -1.09 -2.83 6.15
N HIS A 62 -1.72 -3.99 5.92
CA HIS A 62 -1.15 -5.05 5.08
C HIS A 62 -1.23 -4.78 3.57
N ASN A 63 -2.05 -3.85 3.10
CA ASN A 63 -2.17 -3.50 1.67
C ASN A 63 -2.46 -2.01 1.43
N LYS A 64 -2.26 -1.55 0.16
CA LYS A 64 -2.48 -0.17 -0.25
C LYS A 64 -3.94 0.29 -0.07
N THR A 65 -4.92 -0.58 -0.34
CA THR A 65 -6.35 -0.23 -0.27
C THR A 65 -6.79 0.07 1.15
N LEU A 66 -6.42 -0.80 2.10
CA LEU A 66 -6.71 -0.57 3.52
C LEU A 66 -5.96 0.66 4.04
N ALA A 67 -4.69 0.82 3.67
CA ALA A 67 -3.92 2.01 4.02
C ALA A 67 -4.57 3.29 3.49
N GLY A 68 -5.08 3.29 2.26
CA GLY A 68 -5.80 4.42 1.67
C GLY A 68 -7.11 4.74 2.41
N GLN A 69 -7.86 3.72 2.79
CA GLN A 69 -9.07 3.90 3.59
C GLN A 69 -8.75 4.51 4.95
N LEU A 70 -7.78 3.95 5.68
CA LEU A 70 -7.36 4.46 6.99
C LEU A 70 -6.82 5.89 6.89
N TYR A 71 -6.03 6.18 5.85
CA TYR A 71 -5.54 7.54 5.58
C TYR A 71 -6.70 8.54 5.45
N SER A 72 -7.72 8.21 4.65
CA SER A 72 -8.91 9.06 4.50
C SER A 72 -9.66 9.25 5.82
N GLU A 73 -9.86 8.16 6.58
CA GLU A 73 -10.54 8.21 7.87
C GLU A 73 -9.76 9.08 8.89
N PHE A 74 -8.44 8.91 8.99
CA PHE A 74 -7.60 9.73 9.88
C PHE A 74 -7.55 11.20 9.43
N LYS A 75 -7.52 11.47 8.13
CA LYS A 75 -7.53 12.83 7.59
C LYS A 75 -8.84 13.58 7.89
N GLU A 76 -9.98 12.88 7.86
CA GLU A 76 -11.26 13.42 8.30
C GLU A 76 -11.29 13.71 9.81
N LEU A 77 -10.66 12.83 10.62
CA LEU A 77 -10.62 12.96 12.08
C LEU A 77 -9.58 13.97 12.58
N PHE A 78 -8.51 14.22 11.83
CA PHE A 78 -7.42 15.15 12.16
C PHE A 78 -7.15 16.15 11.03
N PRO A 79 -8.14 16.99 10.65
CA PRO A 79 -8.00 17.90 9.50
C PRO A 79 -6.94 18.97 9.69
N ASN A 80 -6.59 19.31 10.93
CA ASN A 80 -5.64 20.35 11.31
C ASN A 80 -4.23 19.81 11.63
N ASN A 81 -4.01 18.48 11.54
CA ASN A 81 -2.73 17.84 11.81
C ASN A 81 -2.13 17.20 10.55
N HIS A 82 -0.88 16.78 10.64
CA HIS A 82 -0.17 16.17 9.53
C HIS A 82 -0.54 14.68 9.41
N VAL A 83 -1.54 14.36 8.60
CA VAL A 83 -1.86 12.97 8.23
C VAL A 83 -1.19 12.67 6.90
N CYS A 84 -0.32 11.67 6.87
CA CYS A 84 0.55 11.32 5.76
C CYS A 84 0.27 9.91 5.26
N TYR A 85 0.56 9.66 3.98
CA TYR A 85 0.39 8.38 3.32
C TYR A 85 1.71 7.87 2.79
N PHE A 86 2.10 6.65 3.17
CA PHE A 86 3.39 6.09 2.78
C PHE A 86 3.25 4.64 2.31
N VAL A 87 3.09 4.45 1.00
CA VAL A 87 2.97 3.13 0.37
C VAL A 87 3.99 2.99 -0.77
N SER A 88 4.03 1.85 -1.44
CA SER A 88 4.84 1.69 -2.64
C SER A 88 4.38 2.66 -3.72
N TYR A 89 5.31 3.46 -4.25
CA TYR A 89 5.04 4.46 -5.28
C TYR A 89 4.93 3.90 -6.71
N TYR A 90 4.99 2.59 -6.85
CA TYR A 90 4.81 1.94 -8.15
C TYR A 90 3.33 1.65 -8.42
N ASP A 91 2.80 2.11 -9.54
CA ASP A 91 1.49 1.68 -10.06
C ASP A 91 1.58 0.28 -10.63
N TYR A 92 2.64 0.03 -11.37
CA TYR A 92 3.05 -1.28 -11.84
C TYR A 92 4.48 -1.55 -11.38
N TYR A 93 4.73 -2.74 -10.87
CA TYR A 93 6.05 -3.16 -10.43
C TYR A 93 6.32 -4.61 -10.80
N GLN A 94 7.19 -4.80 -11.78
CA GLN A 94 7.81 -6.08 -12.08
C GLN A 94 9.23 -6.04 -11.52
N PRO A 95 9.50 -6.77 -10.43
CA PRO A 95 10.85 -6.80 -9.87
C PRO A 95 11.82 -7.47 -10.83
N GLU A 96 13.04 -6.94 -10.90
CA GLU A 96 14.14 -7.61 -11.58
C GLU A 96 14.32 -9.03 -11.03
N ALA A 97 14.35 -10.01 -11.91
CA ALA A 97 14.51 -11.42 -11.52
C ALA A 97 15.25 -12.21 -12.59
N TYR A 98 15.87 -13.29 -12.18
CA TYR A 98 16.44 -14.28 -13.10
C TYR A 98 15.94 -15.67 -12.74
N VAL A 99 15.47 -16.39 -13.76
CA VAL A 99 14.97 -17.77 -13.64
C VAL A 99 15.97 -18.71 -14.28
N PRO A 100 16.85 -19.37 -13.49
CA PRO A 100 17.93 -20.19 -14.03
C PRO A 100 17.46 -21.38 -14.87
N SER A 101 16.28 -21.96 -14.53
CA SER A 101 15.76 -23.14 -15.25
C SER A 101 15.36 -22.86 -16.69
N THR A 102 15.05 -21.64 -17.03
CA THR A 102 14.61 -21.20 -18.38
C THR A 102 15.59 -20.22 -19.01
N ASP A 103 16.69 -19.88 -18.33
CA ASP A 103 17.65 -18.81 -18.72
C ASP A 103 16.94 -17.49 -19.06
N THR A 104 15.93 -17.14 -18.26
CA THR A 104 15.10 -15.99 -18.52
C THR A 104 15.45 -14.86 -17.55
N TYR A 105 15.97 -13.75 -18.08
CA TYR A 105 16.13 -12.50 -17.35
C TYR A 105 14.87 -11.66 -17.50
N ILE A 106 14.32 -11.26 -16.38
CA ILE A 106 13.18 -10.34 -16.28
C ILE A 106 13.74 -8.99 -15.85
N GLU A 107 13.73 -8.04 -16.75
CA GLU A 107 14.14 -6.67 -16.44
C GLU A 107 13.17 -6.02 -15.45
N LYS A 108 13.71 -5.13 -14.62
CA LYS A 108 12.86 -4.29 -13.75
C LYS A 108 12.00 -3.40 -14.64
N ASP A 109 10.69 -3.61 -14.60
CA ASP A 109 9.72 -2.71 -15.23
C ASP A 109 8.85 -2.07 -14.15
N SER A 110 8.76 -0.75 -14.17
CA SER A 110 8.01 -0.03 -13.15
C SER A 110 7.56 1.33 -13.65
N SER A 111 6.30 1.64 -13.41
CA SER A 111 5.77 2.99 -13.53
C SER A 111 5.68 3.63 -12.15
N ILE A 112 6.29 4.80 -12.01
CA ILE A 112 6.24 5.58 -10.77
C ILE A 112 4.98 6.42 -10.78
N ASN A 113 4.22 6.35 -9.70
CA ASN A 113 3.11 7.26 -9.45
C ASN A 113 3.64 8.50 -8.74
N ASP A 114 3.66 9.61 -9.45
CA ASP A 114 4.17 10.88 -8.94
C ASP A 114 3.39 11.39 -7.72
N GLU A 115 2.08 11.12 -7.62
CA GLU A 115 1.29 11.54 -6.46
C GLU A 115 1.68 10.76 -5.20
N ILE A 116 1.88 9.46 -5.34
CA ILE A 116 2.32 8.62 -4.20
C ILE A 116 3.74 9.01 -3.80
N ASP A 117 4.62 9.32 -4.75
CA ASP A 117 5.98 9.76 -4.45
C ASP A 117 5.99 11.12 -3.73
N GLU A 118 5.16 12.07 -4.15
CA GLU A 118 4.91 13.33 -3.43
C GLU A 118 4.49 13.09 -1.98
N LEU A 119 3.49 12.20 -1.77
CA LEU A 119 3.00 11.87 -0.43
C LEU A 119 4.06 11.20 0.45
N ARG A 120 4.99 10.43 -0.14
CA ARG A 120 6.12 9.83 0.59
C ARG A 120 7.11 10.90 1.05
N HIS A 121 7.45 11.86 0.17
CA HIS A 121 8.28 13.01 0.54
C HIS A 121 7.60 13.88 1.59
N TYR A 122 6.30 14.10 1.48
CA TYR A 122 5.51 14.80 2.50
C TYR A 122 5.57 14.09 3.86
N ALA A 123 5.50 12.75 3.89
CA ALA A 123 5.58 11.99 5.13
C ALA A 123 6.94 12.16 5.83
N THR A 124 8.05 11.99 5.10
CA THR A 124 9.40 12.11 5.67
C THR A 124 9.75 13.53 6.10
N SER A 125 9.38 14.54 5.31
CA SER A 125 9.59 15.95 5.67
C SER A 125 8.73 16.37 6.88
N SER A 126 7.48 15.87 6.96
CA SER A 126 6.61 16.14 8.10
C SER A 126 7.14 15.54 9.39
N LEU A 127 7.66 14.31 9.37
CA LEU A 127 8.25 13.65 10.54
C LEU A 127 9.48 14.38 11.09
N ILE A 128 10.27 15.02 10.21
CA ILE A 128 11.41 15.81 10.63
C ILE A 128 10.99 17.18 11.21
N SER A 129 9.96 17.80 10.61
CA SER A 129 9.57 19.19 10.95
C SER A 129 8.55 19.28 12.08
N ASN A 130 7.72 18.25 12.29
CA ASN A 130 6.55 18.29 13.17
C ASN A 130 6.51 17.10 14.13
N LYS A 131 5.78 17.26 15.24
CA LYS A 131 5.57 16.20 16.24
C LYS A 131 4.15 15.60 16.18
N ASP A 132 3.21 16.29 15.58
CA ASP A 132 1.81 15.88 15.45
C ASP A 132 1.55 15.26 14.07
N VAL A 133 2.26 14.17 13.81
CA VAL A 133 2.27 13.45 12.53
C VAL A 133 1.68 12.06 12.70
N ILE A 134 0.71 11.71 11.85
CA ILE A 134 0.20 10.36 11.68
C ILE A 134 0.61 9.89 10.29
N VAL A 135 1.39 8.81 10.20
CA VAL A 135 1.70 8.19 8.92
C VAL A 135 0.95 6.88 8.78
N VAL A 136 0.10 6.78 7.77
CA VAL A 136 -0.54 5.52 7.41
C VAL A 136 0.29 4.85 6.31
N SER A 137 0.79 3.66 6.59
CA SER A 137 1.71 2.97 5.70
C SER A 137 1.28 1.53 5.40
N SER A 138 1.68 1.03 4.25
CA SER A 138 1.76 -0.40 3.98
C SER A 138 3.09 -0.97 4.49
N VAL A 139 3.38 -2.24 4.23
CA VAL A 139 4.69 -2.86 4.53
C VAL A 139 5.88 -2.15 3.87
N SER A 140 5.65 -1.12 3.04
CA SER A 140 6.71 -0.27 2.49
C SER A 140 7.54 0.43 3.56
N CYS A 141 7.01 0.63 4.76
CA CYS A 141 7.73 1.26 5.89
C CYS A 141 8.93 0.45 6.40
N ILE A 142 9.01 -0.86 6.10
CA ILE A 142 10.14 -1.70 6.51
C ILE A 142 11.24 -1.82 5.45
N TYR A 143 11.08 -1.18 4.29
CA TYR A 143 12.10 -1.12 3.23
C TYR A 143 13.06 0.04 3.43
N GLY A 144 14.31 -0.13 3.00
CA GLY A 144 15.33 0.91 3.04
C GLY A 144 14.95 2.12 2.20
N ILE A 145 15.12 3.34 2.74
CA ILE A 145 14.80 4.60 2.05
C ILE A 145 15.94 5.62 2.05
N GLY A 146 17.02 5.40 2.64
CA GLY A 146 18.12 6.36 2.75
C GLY A 146 18.33 6.83 4.20
N GLU A 147 19.46 7.50 4.43
CA GLU A 147 19.90 7.88 5.77
C GLU A 147 19.18 9.13 6.29
N VAL A 148 18.58 9.04 7.49
CA VAL A 148 17.84 10.15 8.12
C VAL A 148 18.75 11.36 8.33
N GLU A 149 19.97 11.15 8.82
CA GLU A 149 20.92 12.23 9.09
C GLU A 149 21.37 12.94 7.80
N GLU A 150 21.63 12.19 6.71
CA GLU A 150 21.97 12.80 5.41
C GLU A 150 20.79 13.62 4.86
N TYR A 151 19.58 13.10 4.98
CA TYR A 151 18.38 13.80 4.54
C TYR A 151 18.14 15.09 5.33
N LYS A 152 18.39 15.09 6.65
CA LYS A 152 18.34 16.29 7.50
C LYS A 152 19.47 17.28 7.19
N ASN A 153 20.70 16.79 7.07
CA ASN A 153 21.87 17.65 6.87
C ASN A 153 21.86 18.35 5.50
N LYS A 154 21.24 17.72 4.51
CA LYS A 154 21.07 18.32 3.18
C LYS A 154 19.87 19.29 3.12
N MET A 155 19.03 19.38 4.15
CA MET A 155 17.91 20.33 4.20
C MET A 155 18.42 21.77 4.13
N LEU A 156 17.85 22.58 3.26
CA LEU A 156 18.14 24.00 3.11
C LEU A 156 17.10 24.83 3.87
N THR A 157 17.52 25.48 4.95
CA THR A 157 16.67 26.42 5.69
C THR A 157 17.10 27.84 5.35
N LEU A 158 16.15 28.69 4.99
CA LEU A 158 16.35 30.09 4.63
C LEU A 158 15.36 30.97 5.39
N ALA A 159 15.79 32.17 5.77
CA ALA A 159 14.98 33.15 6.49
C ALA A 159 15.03 34.53 5.83
N VAL A 160 13.95 35.30 5.98
CA VAL A 160 13.89 36.71 5.52
C VAL A 160 14.96 37.51 6.28
N SER A 161 15.66 38.40 5.59
CA SER A 161 16.80 39.21 6.06
C SER A 161 18.08 38.39 6.31
N GLU A 162 18.13 37.12 5.92
CA GLU A 162 19.37 36.33 5.92
C GLU A 162 20.29 36.82 4.79
N GLU A 163 21.59 36.99 5.08
CA GLU A 163 22.63 37.31 4.11
C GLU A 163 23.24 36.01 3.61
N ILE A 164 22.96 35.65 2.37
CA ILE A 164 23.44 34.43 1.71
C ILE A 164 23.61 34.65 0.21
N ASP A 165 24.73 34.24 -0.36
CA ASP A 165 24.98 34.31 -1.79
C ASP A 165 23.93 33.44 -2.53
N ARG A 166 23.24 34.06 -3.51
CA ARG A 166 22.25 33.41 -4.37
C ARG A 166 22.82 32.19 -5.09
N ASP A 167 24.03 32.27 -5.61
CA ASP A 167 24.65 31.17 -6.36
C ASP A 167 24.99 29.98 -5.43
N LEU A 168 25.25 30.26 -4.15
CA LEU A 168 25.40 29.22 -3.14
C LEU A 168 24.05 28.49 -2.90
N VAL A 169 22.91 29.22 -2.90
CA VAL A 169 21.57 28.61 -2.79
C VAL A 169 21.28 27.72 -4.01
N LEU A 170 21.60 28.19 -5.22
CA LEU A 170 21.44 27.41 -6.45
C LEU A 170 22.28 26.12 -6.41
N LYS A 171 23.53 26.22 -5.97
CA LYS A 171 24.42 25.07 -5.82
C LYS A 171 23.87 24.06 -4.81
N LYS A 172 23.40 24.53 -3.64
CA LYS A 172 22.77 23.66 -2.64
C LYS A 172 21.55 22.93 -3.17
N LEU A 173 20.71 23.59 -4.00
CA LEU A 173 19.55 22.94 -4.62
C LEU A 173 19.98 21.79 -5.56
N VAL A 174 21.03 21.98 -6.36
CA VAL A 174 21.61 20.92 -7.19
C VAL A 174 22.16 19.77 -6.32
N ASP A 175 22.89 20.08 -5.24
CA ASP A 175 23.41 19.10 -4.29
C ASP A 175 22.30 18.33 -3.55
N MET A 176 21.08 18.89 -3.53
CA MET A 176 19.86 18.28 -3.02
C MET A 176 19.07 17.51 -4.09
N LEU A 177 19.65 17.33 -5.28
CA LEU A 177 19.07 16.65 -6.45
C LEU A 177 17.83 17.33 -7.04
N TYR A 178 17.73 18.68 -6.90
CA TYR A 178 16.77 19.46 -7.69
C TYR A 178 17.31 19.71 -9.08
N GLU A 179 16.46 19.57 -10.08
CA GLU A 179 16.80 19.87 -11.46
C GLU A 179 16.50 21.34 -11.79
N ARG A 180 17.42 22.04 -12.50
CA ARG A 180 17.11 23.36 -13.02
C ARG A 180 16.26 23.23 -14.28
N ASN A 181 15.09 23.83 -14.26
CA ASN A 181 14.21 23.88 -15.43
C ASN A 181 13.54 25.27 -15.55
N ASP A 182 14.08 26.09 -16.43
CA ASP A 182 13.61 27.47 -16.63
C ASP A 182 12.32 27.55 -17.47
N ILE A 183 11.90 26.45 -18.12
CA ILE A 183 10.74 26.38 -19.01
C ILE A 183 9.54 25.78 -18.28
N ASP A 184 9.68 24.56 -17.78
CA ASP A 184 8.62 23.77 -17.17
C ASP A 184 8.94 23.55 -15.69
N LEU A 185 8.36 24.40 -14.81
CA LEU A 185 8.58 24.33 -13.38
C LEU A 185 7.63 23.31 -12.76
N LYS A 186 8.17 22.16 -12.38
CA LYS A 186 7.44 21.03 -11.81
C LYS A 186 8.07 20.53 -10.51
N ARG A 187 7.46 19.59 -9.84
CA ARG A 187 7.91 18.98 -8.60
C ARG A 187 9.39 18.51 -8.70
N GLY A 188 10.19 18.85 -7.70
CA GLY A 188 11.62 18.55 -7.68
C GLY A 188 12.48 19.40 -8.63
N THR A 189 11.93 20.51 -9.15
CA THR A 189 12.70 21.43 -10.00
C THR A 189 12.74 22.84 -9.42
N PHE A 190 13.71 23.62 -9.89
CA PHE A 190 13.80 25.05 -9.60
C PHE A 190 14.12 25.83 -10.87
N ARG A 191 13.79 27.12 -10.86
CA ARG A 191 14.25 28.09 -11.86
C ARG A 191 14.75 29.37 -11.21
N SER A 192 15.64 30.08 -11.90
CA SER A 192 16.16 31.36 -11.43
C SER A 192 16.03 32.41 -12.54
N ARG A 193 15.32 33.49 -12.23
CA ARG A 193 15.11 34.62 -13.15
C ARG A 193 15.45 35.94 -12.45
N GLY A 194 16.59 36.55 -12.84
CA GLY A 194 17.10 37.71 -12.13
C GLY A 194 17.39 37.40 -10.66
N ASP A 195 16.83 38.18 -9.78
CA ASP A 195 17.00 38.05 -8.31
C ASP A 195 15.96 37.16 -7.65
N VAL A 196 15.22 36.35 -8.44
CA VAL A 196 14.17 35.47 -7.93
C VAL A 196 14.51 34.01 -8.20
N ILE A 197 14.42 33.19 -7.17
CA ILE A 197 14.47 31.73 -7.25
C ILE A 197 13.08 31.17 -6.94
N GLU A 198 12.55 30.36 -7.86
CA GLU A 198 11.29 29.64 -7.67
C GLU A 198 11.57 28.13 -7.60
N ILE A 199 11.01 27.47 -6.60
CA ILE A 199 11.27 26.04 -6.26
C ILE A 199 9.95 25.35 -6.07
N ILE A 200 9.75 24.19 -6.73
CA ILE A 200 8.65 23.30 -6.39
C ILE A 200 9.22 22.15 -5.55
N PRO A 201 8.94 22.12 -4.24
CA PRO A 201 9.44 21.08 -3.35
C PRO A 201 9.01 19.67 -3.80
N ALA A 202 9.81 18.64 -3.47
CA ALA A 202 9.48 17.26 -3.79
C ALA A 202 8.21 16.77 -3.07
N SER A 203 7.84 17.40 -1.96
CA SER A 203 6.65 17.11 -1.15
C SER A 203 5.39 17.89 -1.56
N GLU A 204 5.48 18.72 -2.62
CA GLU A 204 4.42 19.65 -3.01
C GLU A 204 4.28 19.69 -4.53
N ARG A 205 3.04 19.72 -5.02
CA ARG A 205 2.73 19.86 -6.45
C ARG A 205 1.96 21.14 -6.77
N LYS A 206 1.08 21.52 -5.86
CA LYS A 206 0.15 22.65 -6.06
C LYS A 206 0.71 23.99 -5.62
N SER A 207 1.71 23.98 -4.73
CA SER A 207 2.36 25.19 -4.26
C SER A 207 3.88 25.13 -4.46
N GLY A 208 4.48 26.28 -4.69
CA GLY A 208 5.92 26.48 -4.80
C GLY A 208 6.42 27.53 -3.84
N ILE A 209 7.72 27.60 -3.65
CA ILE A 209 8.40 28.61 -2.84
C ILE A 209 9.13 29.57 -3.76
N MET A 210 8.86 30.86 -3.58
CA MET A 210 9.52 31.98 -4.25
C MET A 210 10.41 32.70 -3.25
N ILE A 211 11.67 32.87 -3.59
CA ILE A 211 12.68 33.57 -2.79
C ILE A 211 13.17 34.74 -3.61
N GLU A 212 12.98 35.96 -3.09
CA GLU A 212 13.39 37.21 -3.73
C GLU A 212 14.60 37.77 -3.00
N PHE A 213 15.62 38.09 -3.76
CA PHE A 213 16.89 38.63 -3.26
C PHE A 213 17.03 40.14 -3.57
N PHE A 214 17.67 40.86 -2.66
CA PHE A 214 18.21 42.18 -2.93
C PHE A 214 19.72 42.15 -2.66
N GLY A 215 20.51 42.01 -3.73
CA GLY A 215 21.92 41.62 -3.59
C GLY A 215 22.04 40.23 -2.98
N ASP A 216 22.79 40.11 -1.88
CA ASP A 216 22.97 38.83 -1.16
C ASP A 216 22.02 38.68 0.04
N VAL A 217 21.01 39.57 0.18
CA VAL A 217 20.02 39.50 1.27
C VAL A 217 18.68 38.98 0.76
N ILE A 218 18.09 38.02 1.48
CA ILE A 218 16.75 37.53 1.19
C ILE A 218 15.73 38.60 1.65
N GLU A 219 15.11 39.28 0.68
CA GLU A 219 14.11 40.32 0.94
C GLU A 219 12.76 39.72 1.29
N ARG A 220 12.35 38.68 0.55
CA ARG A 220 11.04 38.06 0.74
C ARG A 220 11.05 36.57 0.42
N ILE A 221 10.30 35.82 1.22
CA ILE A 221 9.99 34.41 0.97
C ILE A 221 8.46 34.29 0.89
N SER A 222 7.95 33.74 -0.20
CA SER A 222 6.52 33.54 -0.40
C SER A 222 6.20 32.17 -0.94
N GLU A 223 5.02 31.68 -0.58
CA GLU A 223 4.39 30.50 -1.17
C GLU A 223 3.48 30.96 -2.30
N PHE A 224 3.58 30.32 -3.46
CA PHE A 224 2.78 30.65 -4.63
C PHE A 224 2.05 29.44 -5.19
N ASP A 225 0.92 29.65 -5.82
CA ASP A 225 0.18 28.61 -6.55
C ASP A 225 0.86 28.31 -7.89
N THR A 226 1.17 27.04 -8.14
CA THR A 226 1.95 26.62 -9.31
C THR A 226 1.23 26.84 -10.65
N LEU A 227 -0.10 26.79 -10.65
CA LEU A 227 -0.91 26.97 -11.86
C LEU A 227 -1.09 28.46 -12.22
N THR A 228 -1.40 29.28 -11.22
CA THR A 228 -1.76 30.69 -11.43
C THR A 228 -0.59 31.66 -11.21
N GLY A 229 0.49 31.23 -10.57
CA GLY A 229 1.62 32.06 -10.15
C GLY A 229 1.28 33.06 -9.02
N ARG A 230 0.09 33.00 -8.45
CA ARG A 230 -0.33 33.94 -7.41
C ARG A 230 0.32 33.62 -6.08
N VAL A 231 0.80 34.65 -5.38
CA VAL A 231 1.26 34.52 -4.00
C VAL A 231 0.10 34.15 -3.09
N LEU A 232 0.25 33.01 -2.39
CA LEU A 232 -0.73 32.50 -1.43
C LEU A 232 -0.46 33.06 -0.04
N LYS A 233 0.82 33.05 0.37
CA LYS A 233 1.24 33.44 1.72
C LYS A 233 2.69 33.88 1.76
N ASN A 234 3.00 34.93 2.54
CA ASN A 234 4.38 35.29 2.87
C ASN A 234 4.86 34.48 4.08
N LYS A 235 6.08 34.00 4.04
CA LYS A 235 6.72 33.20 5.08
C LYS A 235 7.92 33.98 5.66
N LYS A 236 8.20 33.80 6.96
CA LYS A 236 9.39 34.36 7.59
C LYS A 236 10.63 33.48 7.34
N SER A 237 10.41 32.19 7.20
CA SER A 237 11.43 31.20 6.91
C SER A 237 10.84 30.01 6.17
N VAL A 238 11.68 29.24 5.50
CA VAL A 238 11.30 28.02 4.80
C VAL A 238 12.40 26.98 4.97
N SER A 239 11.99 25.70 5.09
CA SER A 239 12.89 24.56 5.03
C SER A 239 12.55 23.74 3.78
N ILE A 240 13.53 23.57 2.91
CA ILE A 240 13.43 22.82 1.65
C ILE A 240 14.16 21.51 1.87
N PHE A 241 13.48 20.40 1.63
CA PHE A 241 14.03 19.06 1.77
C PHE A 241 14.57 18.54 0.43
N PRO A 242 15.50 17.58 0.44
CA PRO A 242 16.02 16.98 -0.79
C PRO A 242 14.95 16.42 -1.71
N ALA A 243 15.19 16.48 -3.03
CA ALA A 243 14.28 15.95 -4.05
C ALA A 243 14.30 14.42 -4.14
N SER A 244 15.23 13.76 -3.45
CA SER A 244 15.31 12.29 -3.34
C SER A 244 15.60 11.88 -1.92
N HIS A 245 15.10 10.70 -1.50
CA HIS A 245 15.46 10.10 -0.22
C HIS A 245 16.88 9.55 -0.21
N PHE A 246 17.45 9.21 -1.38
CA PHE A 246 18.79 8.69 -1.54
C PHE A 246 19.80 9.81 -1.85
N VAL A 247 19.96 10.74 -0.91
CA VAL A 247 20.98 11.77 -0.99
C VAL A 247 22.18 11.39 -0.13
N THR A 248 23.37 11.73 -0.61
CA THR A 248 24.63 11.49 0.12
C THR A 248 25.59 12.66 -0.08
N SER A 249 26.54 12.83 0.82
CA SER A 249 27.59 13.84 0.68
C SER A 249 28.64 13.41 -0.34
N ASP A 250 29.31 14.38 -0.99
CA ASP A 250 30.34 14.11 -2.00
C ASP A 250 31.48 13.22 -1.47
N ASP A 251 31.86 13.40 -0.21
CA ASP A 251 32.90 12.58 0.42
C ASP A 251 32.46 11.15 0.65
N LYS A 252 31.18 10.94 1.03
CA LYS A 252 30.61 9.61 1.15
C LYS A 252 30.45 8.96 -0.22
N LEU A 253 30.03 9.71 -1.24
CA LEU A 253 29.90 9.22 -2.61
C LEU A 253 31.24 8.71 -3.16
N LYS A 254 32.33 9.46 -2.97
CA LYS A 254 33.69 9.02 -3.39
C LYS A 254 34.11 7.73 -2.71
N LYS A 255 33.83 7.61 -1.39
CA LYS A 255 34.09 6.37 -0.64
C LYS A 255 33.22 5.21 -1.14
N ALA A 256 31.94 5.47 -1.38
CA ALA A 256 31.00 4.48 -1.91
C ALA A 256 31.48 3.93 -3.27
N ILE A 257 31.86 4.81 -4.20
CA ILE A 257 32.41 4.43 -5.51
C ILE A 257 33.66 3.55 -5.34
N THR A 258 34.56 3.91 -4.43
CA THR A 258 35.76 3.13 -4.14
C THR A 258 35.40 1.74 -3.61
N ASN A 259 34.43 1.64 -2.72
CA ASN A 259 33.96 0.36 -2.16
C ASN A 259 33.25 -0.49 -3.21
N ILE A 260 32.43 0.12 -4.08
CA ILE A 260 31.78 -0.57 -5.21
C ILE A 260 32.83 -1.15 -6.14
N GLN A 261 33.86 -0.38 -6.50
CA GLN A 261 34.95 -0.84 -7.36
C GLN A 261 35.69 -2.03 -6.74
N LYS A 262 36.00 -1.95 -5.45
CA LYS A 262 36.68 -3.03 -4.72
C LYS A 262 35.83 -4.32 -4.73
N GLU A 263 34.55 -4.21 -4.40
CA GLU A 263 33.63 -5.35 -4.41
C GLU A 263 33.50 -5.97 -5.81
N LEU A 264 33.45 -5.10 -6.85
CA LEU A 264 33.46 -5.55 -8.24
C LEU A 264 34.70 -6.40 -8.56
N ASP A 265 35.90 -5.88 -8.24
CA ASP A 265 37.15 -6.59 -8.53
C ASP A 265 37.22 -7.94 -7.83
N GLU A 266 36.78 -8.02 -6.56
CA GLU A 266 36.69 -9.26 -5.80
C GLU A 266 35.69 -10.24 -6.44
N ARG A 267 34.51 -9.76 -6.87
CA ARG A 267 33.49 -10.64 -7.49
C ARG A 267 33.87 -11.10 -8.90
N LEU A 268 34.52 -10.26 -9.70
CA LEU A 268 35.05 -10.65 -11.02
C LEU A 268 36.12 -11.73 -10.90
N LYS A 269 36.99 -11.61 -9.89
CA LYS A 269 37.99 -12.65 -9.58
C LYS A 269 37.31 -13.98 -9.23
N TYR A 270 36.30 -13.94 -8.36
CA TYR A 270 35.51 -15.12 -8.00
C TYR A 270 34.89 -15.79 -9.23
N PHE A 271 34.27 -15.05 -10.15
CA PHE A 271 33.68 -15.61 -11.35
C PHE A 271 34.71 -16.24 -12.30
N LYS A 272 35.88 -15.61 -12.45
CA LYS A 272 36.99 -16.19 -13.25
C LYS A 272 37.49 -17.49 -12.68
N GLU A 273 37.70 -17.57 -11.37
CA GLU A 273 38.17 -18.77 -10.66
C GLU A 273 37.17 -19.94 -10.78
N HIS A 274 35.88 -19.63 -10.97
CA HIS A 274 34.80 -20.63 -11.14
C HIS A 274 34.37 -20.84 -12.58
N ASN A 275 35.15 -20.35 -13.58
CA ASN A 275 34.85 -20.42 -15.01
C ASN A 275 33.48 -19.88 -15.44
N LYS A 276 32.98 -18.87 -14.74
CA LYS A 276 31.74 -18.15 -15.01
C LYS A 276 32.01 -16.89 -15.83
N LEU A 277 32.43 -17.06 -17.09
CA LEU A 277 32.90 -15.94 -17.93
C LEU A 277 31.76 -15.01 -18.40
N ILE A 278 30.56 -15.52 -18.60
CA ILE A 278 29.39 -14.73 -19.00
C ILE A 278 28.95 -13.85 -17.84
N GLU A 279 28.88 -14.40 -16.64
CA GLU A 279 28.53 -13.69 -15.42
C GLU A 279 29.57 -12.61 -15.10
N GLU A 280 30.85 -12.90 -15.33
CA GLU A 280 31.94 -11.95 -15.16
C GLU A 280 31.81 -10.77 -16.11
N GLN A 281 31.60 -11.00 -17.39
CA GLN A 281 31.45 -9.93 -18.38
C GLN A 281 30.23 -9.07 -18.10
N ARG A 282 29.07 -9.70 -17.86
CA ARG A 282 27.81 -9.03 -17.55
C ARG A 282 27.92 -8.09 -16.35
N LEU A 283 28.49 -8.60 -15.25
CA LEU A 283 28.65 -7.81 -14.03
C LEU A 283 29.62 -6.64 -14.24
N ARG A 284 30.72 -6.87 -14.96
CA ARG A 284 31.72 -5.84 -15.27
C ARG A 284 31.12 -4.70 -16.07
N GLU A 285 30.44 -4.99 -17.17
CA GLU A 285 29.86 -3.95 -18.05
C GLU A 285 28.84 -3.12 -17.30
N ARG A 286 27.89 -3.76 -16.60
CA ARG A 286 26.85 -3.08 -15.86
C ARG A 286 27.39 -2.21 -14.74
N THR A 287 28.26 -2.77 -13.91
CA THR A 287 28.76 -2.04 -12.73
C THR A 287 29.68 -0.88 -13.11
N ASN A 288 30.51 -1.01 -14.15
CA ASN A 288 31.34 0.08 -14.63
C ASN A 288 30.48 1.23 -15.18
N TYR A 289 29.44 0.91 -15.94
CA TYR A 289 28.50 1.92 -16.41
C TYR A 289 27.83 2.67 -15.26
N ASP A 290 27.35 1.94 -14.24
CA ASP A 290 26.73 2.54 -13.06
C ASP A 290 27.74 3.43 -12.29
N ILE A 291 29.03 3.04 -12.19
CA ILE A 291 30.11 3.82 -11.58
C ILE A 291 30.36 5.12 -12.35
N GLU A 292 30.36 5.08 -13.67
CA GLU A 292 30.54 6.29 -14.49
C GLU A 292 29.38 7.27 -14.29
N MET A 293 28.14 6.78 -14.30
CA MET A 293 26.96 7.59 -14.00
C MET A 293 27.03 8.23 -12.60
N LEU A 294 27.44 7.47 -11.58
CA LEU A 294 27.63 7.99 -10.22
C LEU A 294 28.69 9.08 -10.14
N LYS A 295 29.77 8.98 -10.92
CA LYS A 295 30.84 10.01 -10.97
C LYS A 295 30.39 11.29 -11.63
N GLU A 296 29.63 11.18 -12.73
CA GLU A 296 29.22 12.33 -13.56
C GLU A 296 28.01 13.07 -12.98
N THR A 297 27.00 12.32 -12.49
CA THR A 297 25.70 12.89 -12.10
C THR A 297 25.36 12.71 -10.63
N GLY A 298 26.14 11.92 -9.89
CA GLY A 298 25.79 11.51 -8.52
C GLY A 298 24.65 10.48 -8.42
N PHE A 299 24.14 10.00 -9.55
CA PHE A 299 22.99 9.10 -9.62
C PHE A 299 23.19 8.03 -10.69
N CYS A 300 22.58 6.85 -10.51
CA CYS A 300 22.45 5.83 -11.53
C CYS A 300 21.11 5.08 -11.39
N ASN A 301 20.65 4.48 -12.49
CA ASN A 301 19.45 3.65 -12.46
C ASN A 301 19.66 2.41 -11.59
N GLY A 302 18.81 2.23 -10.56
CA GLY A 302 18.96 1.15 -9.60
C GLY A 302 19.98 1.45 -8.49
N ILE A 303 20.23 2.75 -8.19
CA ILE A 303 21.13 3.21 -7.12
C ILE A 303 20.83 2.52 -5.77
N GLU A 304 19.60 2.11 -5.54
CA GLU A 304 19.19 1.36 -4.36
C GLU A 304 19.96 0.04 -4.19
N ASN A 305 20.46 -0.59 -5.26
CA ASN A 305 21.27 -1.79 -5.19
C ASN A 305 22.67 -1.54 -4.58
N TYR A 306 23.10 -0.28 -4.57
CA TYR A 306 24.35 0.17 -3.95
C TYR A 306 24.12 0.83 -2.57
N SER A 307 22.92 0.74 -2.02
CA SER A 307 22.51 1.42 -0.77
C SER A 307 23.45 1.12 0.41
N ARG A 308 24.01 -0.10 0.49
CA ARG A 308 25.02 -0.46 1.50
C ARG A 308 26.25 0.44 1.41
N HIS A 309 26.81 0.60 0.21
CA HIS A 309 27.99 1.42 -0.03
C HIS A 309 27.67 2.92 0.10
N MET A 310 26.50 3.35 -0.39
CA MET A 310 26.09 4.75 -0.29
C MET A 310 25.93 5.22 1.16
N ALA A 311 25.46 4.33 2.04
CA ALA A 311 25.33 4.58 3.47
C ALA A 311 26.59 4.21 4.27
N LEU A 312 27.64 3.68 3.63
CA LEU A 312 28.87 3.17 4.25
C LEU A 312 28.60 2.13 5.35
N ARG A 313 27.56 1.29 5.17
CA ARG A 313 27.17 0.21 6.09
C ARG A 313 28.04 -1.03 5.89
N GLU A 314 28.19 -1.79 6.96
CA GLU A 314 28.78 -3.13 6.92
C GLU A 314 27.83 -4.16 6.29
N GLU A 315 28.38 -5.31 5.88
CA GLU A 315 27.58 -6.39 5.31
C GLU A 315 26.55 -6.90 6.33
N GLY A 316 25.29 -6.99 5.91
CA GLY A 316 24.17 -7.47 6.73
C GLY A 316 23.67 -6.48 7.78
N GLU A 317 24.25 -5.28 7.87
CA GLU A 317 23.78 -4.23 8.76
C GLU A 317 22.33 -3.82 8.44
N THR A 318 21.58 -3.44 9.50
CA THR A 318 20.18 -3.08 9.39
C THR A 318 19.99 -1.83 8.53
N PRO A 319 19.16 -1.86 7.48
CA PRO A 319 18.91 -0.67 6.67
C PRO A 319 18.07 0.37 7.43
N THR A 320 18.31 1.63 7.13
CA THR A 320 17.46 2.75 7.58
C THR A 320 16.14 2.73 6.82
N THR A 321 15.04 2.84 7.56
CA THR A 321 13.67 2.72 7.04
C THR A 321 12.82 3.91 7.47
N LEU A 322 11.56 3.98 7.04
CA LEU A 322 10.62 5.01 7.51
C LEU A 322 10.50 5.05 9.04
N ILE A 323 10.62 3.89 9.70
CA ILE A 323 10.50 3.79 11.17
C ILE A 323 11.57 4.65 11.86
N ASP A 324 12.76 4.76 11.28
CA ASP A 324 13.88 5.53 11.83
C ASP A 324 13.63 7.05 11.80
N PHE A 325 12.72 7.53 10.95
CA PHE A 325 12.31 8.94 10.90
C PHE A 325 11.42 9.34 12.08
N PHE A 326 10.80 8.39 12.78
CA PHE A 326 10.00 8.66 13.97
C PHE A 326 10.85 8.93 15.22
N GLY A 327 12.09 8.47 15.24
CA GLY A 327 12.94 8.45 16.44
C GLY A 327 12.47 7.40 17.44
N ASP A 328 12.77 7.62 18.75
CA ASP A 328 12.58 6.60 19.79
C ASP A 328 11.20 6.65 20.47
N ASP A 329 10.47 7.75 20.38
CA ASP A 329 9.20 7.96 21.11
C ASP A 329 8.02 8.14 20.15
N TYR A 330 7.46 7.04 19.70
CA TYR A 330 6.30 7.03 18.81
C TYR A 330 5.33 5.88 19.16
N LEU A 331 4.10 5.99 18.66
CA LEU A 331 3.10 4.94 18.76
C LEU A 331 3.04 4.16 17.44
N LEU A 332 3.12 2.83 17.51
CA LEU A 332 2.87 1.95 16.38
C LEU A 332 1.50 1.28 16.53
N VAL A 333 0.65 1.44 15.55
CA VAL A 333 -0.64 0.74 15.43
C VAL A 333 -0.54 -0.24 14.27
N ILE A 334 -0.71 -1.52 14.53
CA ILE A 334 -0.70 -2.56 13.48
C ILE A 334 -2.14 -3.00 13.26
N ASP A 335 -2.73 -2.51 12.16
CA ASP A 335 -4.10 -2.86 11.81
C ASP A 335 -4.15 -4.23 11.11
N GLU A 336 -5.23 -4.97 11.35
CA GLU A 336 -5.40 -6.38 10.96
C GLU A 336 -4.12 -7.20 11.21
N SER A 337 -3.60 -7.10 12.45
CA SER A 337 -2.27 -7.58 12.85
C SER A 337 -2.02 -9.05 12.51
N HIS A 338 -3.08 -9.88 12.58
CA HIS A 338 -3.04 -11.32 12.24
C HIS A 338 -2.68 -11.60 10.76
N VAL A 339 -2.76 -10.60 9.87
CA VAL A 339 -2.33 -10.66 8.45
C VAL A 339 -1.06 -9.85 8.25
N THR A 340 -1.01 -8.66 8.83
CA THR A 340 0.11 -7.72 8.66
C THR A 340 1.43 -8.30 9.18
N LEU A 341 1.44 -8.92 10.35
CA LEU A 341 2.67 -9.48 10.92
C LEU A 341 3.23 -10.69 10.15
N PRO A 342 2.43 -11.70 9.74
CA PRO A 342 2.92 -12.75 8.84
C PRO A 342 3.49 -12.21 7.53
N GLN A 343 2.91 -11.15 6.96
CA GLN A 343 3.44 -10.50 5.77
C GLN A 343 4.81 -9.87 6.03
N VAL A 344 4.97 -9.10 7.12
CA VAL A 344 6.26 -8.54 7.53
C VAL A 344 7.32 -9.64 7.69
N LYS A 345 6.95 -10.78 8.30
CA LYS A 345 7.85 -11.96 8.46
C LYS A 345 8.31 -12.54 7.13
N ALA A 346 7.42 -12.60 6.14
CA ALA A 346 7.69 -13.25 4.85
C ALA A 346 8.53 -12.38 3.90
N MET A 347 8.47 -11.05 4.02
CA MET A 347 9.06 -10.11 3.05
C MET A 347 10.56 -10.30 2.86
N TYR A 348 11.33 -10.43 3.95
CA TYR A 348 12.78 -10.59 3.88
C TYR A 348 13.20 -11.83 3.08
N ASN A 349 12.61 -12.98 3.36
CA ASN A 349 13.00 -14.24 2.72
C ASN A 349 12.66 -14.25 1.23
N GLY A 350 11.51 -13.69 0.84
CA GLY A 350 11.10 -13.58 -0.56
C GLY A 350 12.03 -12.68 -1.38
N ASP A 351 12.37 -11.50 -0.85
CA ASP A 351 13.29 -10.57 -1.50
C ASP A 351 14.71 -11.16 -1.63
N ARG A 352 15.21 -11.78 -0.56
CA ARG A 352 16.54 -12.42 -0.53
C ARG A 352 16.64 -13.53 -1.58
N ALA A 353 15.67 -14.44 -1.65
CA ALA A 353 15.70 -15.56 -2.59
C ALA A 353 15.78 -15.08 -4.05
N ARG A 354 15.02 -14.07 -4.41
CA ARG A 354 15.03 -13.44 -5.74
C ARG A 354 16.40 -12.82 -6.05
N LYS A 355 16.96 -12.03 -5.13
CA LYS A 355 18.23 -11.33 -5.31
C LYS A 355 19.44 -12.24 -5.33
N MET A 356 19.39 -13.36 -4.62
CA MET A 356 20.47 -14.37 -4.68
C MET A 356 20.71 -14.84 -6.11
N ASN A 357 19.64 -15.14 -6.87
CA ASN A 357 19.81 -15.52 -8.28
C ASN A 357 20.47 -14.41 -9.11
N LEU A 358 20.09 -13.12 -8.88
CA LEU A 358 20.72 -12.00 -9.60
C LEU A 358 22.22 -11.87 -9.29
N VAL A 359 22.62 -12.12 -8.06
CA VAL A 359 24.03 -12.09 -7.62
C VAL A 359 24.80 -13.28 -8.15
N ASP A 360 24.25 -14.50 -8.10
CA ASP A 360 24.93 -15.72 -8.49
C ASP A 360 25.14 -15.86 -9.99
N TYR A 361 24.30 -15.16 -10.78
CA TYR A 361 24.37 -15.12 -12.24
C TYR A 361 24.89 -13.78 -12.81
N GLY A 362 25.54 -12.96 -11.99
CA GLY A 362 26.31 -11.79 -12.41
C GLY A 362 25.47 -10.59 -12.87
N PHE A 363 24.20 -10.50 -12.48
CA PHE A 363 23.37 -9.32 -12.77
C PHE A 363 23.57 -8.19 -11.74
N ARG A 364 23.91 -8.54 -10.48
CA ARG A 364 24.11 -7.58 -9.38
C ARG A 364 25.30 -7.97 -8.50
N LEU A 365 25.88 -6.98 -7.85
CA LEU A 365 26.89 -7.18 -6.81
C LEU A 365 26.29 -7.82 -5.56
N PRO A 366 27.07 -8.55 -4.73
CA PRO A 366 26.60 -9.07 -3.44
C PRO A 366 25.96 -8.01 -2.53
N SER A 367 26.43 -6.76 -2.55
CA SER A 367 25.88 -5.63 -1.79
C SER A 367 24.38 -5.35 -2.10
N ALA A 368 23.87 -5.76 -3.26
CA ALA A 368 22.46 -5.65 -3.57
C ALA A 368 21.55 -6.45 -2.62
N LEU A 369 22.11 -7.47 -1.94
CA LEU A 369 21.39 -8.24 -0.91
C LEU A 369 21.06 -7.39 0.34
N ASP A 370 21.81 -6.30 0.58
CA ASP A 370 21.59 -5.40 1.71
C ASP A 370 20.63 -4.24 1.40
N ASN A 371 20.19 -4.10 0.15
CA ASN A 371 18.98 -3.35 -0.19
C ASN A 371 17.76 -4.25 0.05
N ARG A 372 17.31 -4.34 1.25
CA ARG A 372 16.34 -5.32 1.71
C ARG A 372 15.33 -4.75 2.70
N PRO A 373 14.16 -5.38 2.88
CA PRO A 373 13.32 -5.08 4.03
C PRO A 373 14.00 -5.52 5.33
N LEU A 374 13.53 -4.99 6.44
CA LEU A 374 13.94 -5.44 7.78
C LEU A 374 13.69 -6.93 7.93
N LYS A 375 14.62 -7.63 8.58
CA LYS A 375 14.33 -8.94 9.17
C LYS A 375 13.29 -8.76 10.26
N PHE A 376 12.48 -9.77 10.52
CA PHE A 376 11.46 -9.65 11.56
C PHE A 376 12.05 -9.31 12.94
N SER A 377 13.20 -9.91 13.28
CA SER A 377 13.93 -9.60 14.53
C SER A 377 14.47 -8.17 14.59
N GLU A 378 14.78 -7.55 13.45
CA GLU A 378 15.20 -6.14 13.38
C GLU A 378 13.97 -5.23 13.53
N PHE A 379 12.85 -5.60 12.90
CA PHE A 379 11.57 -4.93 13.08
C PHE A 379 11.16 -4.95 14.56
N GLU A 380 11.18 -6.12 15.22
CA GLU A 380 10.83 -6.24 16.63
C GLU A 380 11.65 -5.33 17.56
N LYS A 381 12.94 -5.14 17.26
CA LYS A 381 13.81 -4.25 18.06
C LYS A 381 13.43 -2.78 18.00
N LYS A 382 12.71 -2.37 16.94
CA LYS A 382 12.22 -1.00 16.75
C LYS A 382 10.84 -0.77 17.38
N LEU A 383 10.23 -1.82 17.96
CA LEU A 383 8.90 -1.75 18.59
C LEU A 383 9.04 -1.34 20.05
N ASP A 384 8.46 -0.19 20.41
CA ASP A 384 8.44 0.27 21.80
C ASP A 384 7.01 0.38 22.36
N ASN A 385 6.12 1.11 21.70
CA ASN A 385 4.71 1.24 22.06
C ASN A 385 3.85 0.72 20.93
N VAL A 386 3.30 -0.49 21.05
CA VAL A 386 2.56 -1.16 19.98
C VAL A 386 1.15 -1.51 20.40
N ILE A 387 0.17 -1.12 19.56
CA ILE A 387 -1.20 -1.59 19.64
C ILE A 387 -1.47 -2.49 18.43
N TYR A 388 -1.72 -3.76 18.69
CA TYR A 388 -2.19 -4.71 17.69
C TYR A 388 -3.71 -4.63 17.61
N VAL A 389 -4.24 -4.31 16.43
CA VAL A 389 -5.68 -4.17 16.20
C VAL A 389 -6.16 -5.32 15.34
N SER A 390 -7.10 -6.12 15.83
CA SER A 390 -7.66 -7.23 15.07
C SER A 390 -9.01 -7.68 15.62
N ALA A 391 -9.87 -8.22 14.75
CA ALA A 391 -11.06 -8.98 15.17
C ALA A 391 -10.71 -10.43 15.57
N THR A 392 -9.55 -10.93 15.11
CA THR A 392 -9.06 -12.30 15.29
C THR A 392 -7.53 -12.28 15.46
N PRO A 393 -7.01 -11.82 16.61
CA PRO A 393 -5.56 -11.72 16.84
C PRO A 393 -4.83 -13.04 16.58
N GLY A 394 -3.59 -12.96 16.13
CA GLY A 394 -2.71 -14.11 15.92
C GLY A 394 -2.07 -14.60 17.22
N ASP A 395 -1.43 -15.78 17.15
CA ASP A 395 -0.77 -16.38 18.32
C ASP A 395 0.38 -15.51 18.81
N TYR A 396 1.13 -14.88 17.88
CA TYR A 396 2.24 -14.00 18.21
C TYR A 396 1.80 -12.80 19.08
N GLU A 397 0.72 -12.09 18.68
CA GLU A 397 0.22 -10.94 19.43
C GLU A 397 -0.32 -11.37 20.80
N LEU A 398 -1.03 -12.51 20.84
CA LEU A 398 -1.58 -13.05 22.08
C LEU A 398 -0.48 -13.47 23.06
N GLU A 399 0.59 -14.09 22.58
CA GLU A 399 1.77 -14.44 23.39
C GLU A 399 2.44 -13.19 23.96
N LYS A 400 2.61 -12.11 23.16
CA LYS A 400 3.22 -10.84 23.61
C LYS A 400 2.47 -10.18 24.77
N VAL A 401 1.17 -10.40 24.88
CA VAL A 401 0.32 -9.81 25.94
C VAL A 401 -0.16 -10.86 26.96
N ASN A 402 0.41 -12.06 26.97
CA ASN A 402 -0.01 -13.17 27.86
C ASN A 402 -1.53 -13.44 27.79
N ASN A 403 -2.10 -13.43 26.59
CA ASN A 403 -3.52 -13.57 26.28
C ASN A 403 -4.44 -12.50 26.92
N LYS A 404 -3.89 -11.39 27.40
CA LYS A 404 -4.68 -10.26 27.93
C LYS A 404 -5.07 -9.32 26.82
N THR A 405 -6.32 -9.38 26.39
CA THR A 405 -6.85 -8.52 25.32
C THR A 405 -7.78 -7.45 25.86
N ILE A 406 -7.82 -6.30 25.17
CA ILE A 406 -8.81 -5.26 25.40
C ILE A 406 -9.92 -5.49 24.39
N GLU A 407 -11.09 -5.91 24.85
CA GLU A 407 -12.23 -6.22 23.97
C GLU A 407 -13.03 -4.97 23.62
N GLN A 408 -13.42 -4.89 22.35
CA GLN A 408 -14.33 -3.90 21.80
C GLN A 408 -15.35 -4.62 20.90
N ILE A 409 -16.42 -5.10 21.49
CA ILE A 409 -17.43 -5.94 20.84
C ILE A 409 -18.66 -5.14 20.46
N ILE A 410 -19.06 -4.17 21.29
CA ILE A 410 -20.28 -3.40 21.11
C ILE A 410 -20.18 -2.49 19.89
N ARG A 411 -21.14 -2.64 18.97
CA ARG A 411 -21.36 -1.70 17.87
C ARG A 411 -22.31 -0.59 18.31
N PRO A 412 -21.91 0.68 18.21
CA PRO A 412 -22.77 1.81 18.54
C PRO A 412 -24.10 1.83 17.79
N THR A 413 -24.13 1.25 16.59
CA THR A 413 -25.32 1.14 15.74
C THR A 413 -26.33 0.10 16.22
N GLY A 414 -25.98 -0.71 17.21
CA GLY A 414 -26.81 -1.80 17.71
C GLY A 414 -26.85 -3.05 16.82
N LEU A 415 -26.11 -3.07 15.70
CA LEU A 415 -26.12 -4.21 14.77
C LEU A 415 -25.56 -5.47 15.43
N LEU A 416 -26.29 -6.56 15.28
CA LEU A 416 -25.91 -7.87 15.82
C LEU A 416 -24.97 -8.61 14.85
N ASP A 417 -24.13 -9.50 15.37
CA ASP A 417 -23.47 -10.50 14.54
C ASP A 417 -24.53 -11.39 13.85
N PRO A 418 -24.25 -11.92 12.65
CA PRO A 418 -25.26 -12.68 11.89
C PRO A 418 -25.66 -13.97 12.60
N THR A 419 -26.82 -14.48 12.26
CA THR A 419 -27.20 -15.85 12.60
C THR A 419 -26.49 -16.83 11.71
N ILE A 420 -26.19 -18.03 12.22
CA ILE A 420 -25.45 -19.06 11.49
C ILE A 420 -26.26 -20.34 11.47
N ASP A 421 -26.47 -20.88 10.27
CA ASP A 421 -27.07 -22.20 10.05
C ASP A 421 -26.02 -23.13 9.45
N VAL A 422 -25.98 -24.36 9.93
CA VAL A 422 -25.19 -25.45 9.32
C VAL A 422 -26.14 -26.39 8.62
N ARG A 423 -25.93 -26.59 7.33
CA ARG A 423 -26.82 -27.41 6.46
C ARG A 423 -25.96 -28.49 5.78
N ALA A 424 -26.61 -29.66 5.51
CA ALA A 424 -25.98 -30.77 4.81
C ALA A 424 -25.57 -30.37 3.37
N THR A 425 -24.50 -30.99 2.84
CA THR A 425 -24.06 -30.75 1.46
C THR A 425 -24.98 -31.36 0.42
N LYS A 426 -25.82 -32.34 0.80
CA LYS A 426 -26.82 -32.95 -0.08
C LYS A 426 -27.87 -31.90 -0.48
N ASN A 427 -28.08 -31.71 -1.80
CA ASN A 427 -28.96 -30.70 -2.40
C ASN A 427 -28.58 -29.24 -2.04
N GLN A 428 -27.32 -28.98 -1.69
CA GLN A 428 -26.85 -27.64 -1.30
C GLN A 428 -27.06 -26.58 -2.39
N ILE A 429 -27.03 -26.96 -3.68
CA ILE A 429 -27.19 -25.98 -4.78
C ILE A 429 -28.65 -25.54 -4.89
N ASP A 430 -29.59 -26.45 -4.79
CA ASP A 430 -31.02 -26.11 -4.85
C ASP A 430 -31.45 -25.26 -3.64
N ASP A 431 -30.95 -25.60 -2.45
CA ASP A 431 -31.14 -24.83 -1.23
C ASP A 431 -30.54 -23.42 -1.36
N LEU A 432 -29.29 -23.33 -1.86
CA LEU A 432 -28.60 -22.06 -2.09
C LEU A 432 -29.36 -21.17 -3.08
N VAL A 433 -29.85 -21.71 -4.20
CA VAL A 433 -30.66 -20.97 -5.20
C VAL A 433 -31.94 -20.42 -4.58
N ASN A 434 -32.63 -21.21 -3.75
CA ASN A 434 -33.80 -20.75 -3.01
C ASN A 434 -33.46 -19.55 -2.09
N GLU A 435 -32.39 -19.65 -1.35
CA GLU A 435 -31.95 -18.56 -0.46
C GLU A 435 -31.53 -17.31 -1.23
N ILE A 436 -30.82 -17.46 -2.38
CA ILE A 436 -30.49 -16.36 -3.28
C ILE A 436 -31.76 -15.65 -3.74
N ASN A 437 -32.73 -16.36 -4.26
CA ASN A 437 -34.00 -15.80 -4.74
C ASN A 437 -34.74 -15.06 -3.62
N ASN A 438 -34.75 -15.60 -2.40
CA ASN A 438 -35.32 -14.94 -1.23
C ASN A 438 -34.68 -13.60 -0.91
N ARG A 439 -33.35 -13.47 -1.15
CA ARG A 439 -32.59 -12.22 -0.92
C ARG A 439 -32.78 -11.24 -2.07
N ILE A 440 -32.76 -11.70 -3.31
CA ILE A 440 -33.05 -10.87 -4.50
C ILE A 440 -34.43 -10.20 -4.37
N ASN A 441 -35.45 -10.96 -3.96
CA ASN A 441 -36.79 -10.43 -3.75
C ASN A 441 -36.88 -9.34 -2.69
N LYS A 442 -35.90 -9.27 -1.76
CA LYS A 442 -35.75 -8.22 -0.73
C LYS A 442 -34.78 -7.12 -1.13
N ASN A 443 -34.27 -7.16 -2.37
CA ASN A 443 -33.24 -6.27 -2.87
C ASN A 443 -31.93 -6.30 -2.02
N GLU A 444 -31.60 -7.46 -1.48
CA GLU A 444 -30.39 -7.73 -0.70
C GLU A 444 -29.36 -8.47 -1.55
N ARG A 445 -28.09 -8.47 -1.14
CA ARG A 445 -26.97 -9.06 -1.89
C ARG A 445 -26.44 -10.31 -1.19
N VAL A 446 -25.84 -11.20 -1.99
CA VAL A 446 -25.32 -12.49 -1.53
C VAL A 446 -23.85 -12.64 -1.89
N LEU A 447 -23.06 -13.16 -0.94
CA LEU A 447 -21.68 -13.60 -1.17
C LEU A 447 -21.58 -15.11 -1.01
N ILE A 448 -20.85 -15.76 -1.92
CA ILE A 448 -20.64 -17.21 -1.86
C ILE A 448 -19.14 -17.49 -1.87
N THR A 449 -18.66 -18.23 -0.86
CA THR A 449 -17.24 -18.61 -0.79
C THR A 449 -17.07 -20.09 -1.12
N THR A 450 -16.16 -20.35 -2.07
CA THR A 450 -15.78 -21.72 -2.50
C THR A 450 -14.33 -22.02 -2.09
N LEU A 451 -13.87 -23.27 -2.27
CA LEU A 451 -12.49 -23.67 -1.97
C LEU A 451 -11.56 -23.57 -3.17
N THR A 452 -12.08 -23.75 -4.39
CA THR A 452 -11.27 -23.79 -5.60
C THR A 452 -11.77 -22.82 -6.66
N ILE A 453 -10.87 -22.39 -7.55
CA ILE A 453 -11.18 -21.55 -8.73
C ILE A 453 -12.23 -22.23 -9.58
N ARG A 454 -12.00 -23.50 -9.92
CA ARG A 454 -12.89 -24.28 -10.75
C ARG A 454 -14.32 -24.35 -10.20
N MET A 455 -14.46 -24.60 -8.89
CA MET A 455 -15.79 -24.65 -8.26
C MET A 455 -16.50 -23.28 -8.30
N ALA A 456 -15.75 -22.18 -8.15
CA ALA A 456 -16.31 -20.84 -8.26
C ALA A 456 -16.78 -20.53 -9.69
N GLU A 457 -16.01 -20.93 -10.69
CA GLU A 457 -16.35 -20.77 -12.11
C GLU A 457 -17.59 -21.60 -12.47
N GLU A 458 -17.57 -22.89 -12.18
CA GLU A 458 -18.70 -23.80 -12.45
C GLU A 458 -20.00 -23.32 -11.77
N LEU A 459 -19.93 -22.86 -10.51
CA LEU A 459 -21.08 -22.32 -9.80
C LEU A 459 -21.55 -20.99 -10.41
N THR A 460 -20.65 -20.13 -10.82
CA THR A 460 -20.99 -18.86 -11.48
C THR A 460 -21.70 -19.10 -12.80
N ASP A 461 -21.21 -20.03 -13.63
CA ASP A 461 -21.83 -20.37 -14.91
C ASP A 461 -23.20 -21.04 -14.72
N TYR A 462 -23.33 -21.90 -13.72
CA TYR A 462 -24.63 -22.48 -13.36
C TYR A 462 -25.64 -21.38 -12.97
N LEU A 463 -25.26 -20.44 -12.09
CA LEU A 463 -26.14 -19.35 -11.65
C LEU A 463 -26.52 -18.41 -12.80
N LYS A 464 -25.61 -18.12 -13.74
CA LYS A 464 -25.92 -17.37 -14.97
C LYS A 464 -26.92 -18.06 -15.83
N ASN A 465 -26.82 -19.39 -15.99
CA ASN A 465 -27.72 -20.19 -16.82
C ASN A 465 -29.16 -20.25 -16.30
N ILE A 466 -29.37 -19.87 -15.04
CA ILE A 466 -30.71 -19.73 -14.41
C ILE A 466 -31.09 -18.26 -14.18
N ASP A 467 -30.54 -17.35 -14.99
CA ASP A 467 -30.84 -15.91 -15.03
C ASP A 467 -30.55 -15.15 -13.73
N ILE A 468 -29.62 -15.62 -12.87
CA ILE A 468 -29.14 -14.87 -11.70
C ILE A 468 -27.98 -13.95 -12.11
N LYS A 469 -28.06 -12.66 -11.75
CA LYS A 469 -27.02 -11.66 -12.00
C LYS A 469 -25.83 -11.92 -11.07
N VAL A 470 -24.84 -12.66 -11.53
CA VAL A 470 -23.69 -13.11 -10.74
C VAL A 470 -22.38 -12.66 -11.35
N ALA A 471 -21.46 -12.24 -10.49
CA ALA A 471 -20.07 -12.00 -10.84
C ALA A 471 -19.14 -12.99 -10.12
N TYR A 472 -17.98 -13.22 -10.74
CA TYR A 472 -16.94 -14.09 -10.23
C TYR A 472 -15.72 -13.26 -9.81
N LEU A 473 -15.09 -13.63 -8.68
CA LEU A 473 -13.98 -12.90 -8.13
C LEU A 473 -12.86 -13.86 -7.66
N HIS A 474 -11.70 -13.82 -8.32
CA HIS A 474 -10.54 -14.65 -8.01
C HIS A 474 -9.26 -13.84 -7.78
N SER A 475 -8.16 -14.52 -7.45
CA SER A 475 -6.87 -13.89 -7.11
C SER A 475 -6.22 -13.12 -8.28
N GLU A 476 -6.51 -13.51 -9.52
CA GLU A 476 -5.93 -12.93 -10.74
C GLU A 476 -6.69 -11.69 -11.24
N VAL A 477 -7.88 -11.41 -10.70
CA VAL A 477 -8.64 -10.20 -11.03
C VAL A 477 -7.85 -8.97 -10.57
N LYS A 478 -7.53 -8.08 -11.49
CA LYS A 478 -6.81 -6.83 -11.20
C LYS A 478 -7.57 -5.97 -10.19
N THR A 479 -6.85 -5.22 -9.38
CA THR A 479 -7.42 -4.41 -8.28
C THR A 479 -8.57 -3.51 -8.73
N LEU A 480 -8.44 -2.83 -9.88
CA LEU A 480 -9.49 -1.97 -10.41
C LEU A 480 -10.75 -2.74 -10.81
N GLN A 481 -10.61 -3.88 -11.48
CA GLN A 481 -11.74 -4.75 -11.84
C GLN A 481 -12.44 -5.28 -10.60
N ARG A 482 -11.67 -5.62 -9.55
CA ARG A 482 -12.23 -6.05 -8.27
C ARG A 482 -13.06 -4.96 -7.61
N LEU A 483 -12.57 -3.72 -7.58
CA LEU A 483 -13.32 -2.57 -7.06
C LEU A 483 -14.61 -2.33 -7.87
N LYS A 484 -14.54 -2.47 -9.19
CA LYS A 484 -15.70 -2.35 -10.07
C LYS A 484 -16.76 -3.43 -9.76
N ILE A 485 -16.38 -4.71 -9.66
CA ILE A 485 -17.30 -5.80 -9.31
C ILE A 485 -18.03 -5.52 -7.98
N ILE A 486 -17.29 -4.99 -6.99
CA ILE A 486 -17.86 -4.66 -5.69
C ILE A 486 -18.80 -3.46 -5.77
N HIS A 487 -18.41 -2.42 -6.50
CA HIS A 487 -19.28 -1.29 -6.80
C HIS A 487 -20.57 -1.73 -7.49
N ASP A 488 -20.46 -2.56 -8.52
CA ASP A 488 -21.57 -3.10 -9.30
C ASP A 488 -22.51 -3.98 -8.43
N LEU A 489 -21.94 -4.76 -7.49
CA LEU A 489 -22.73 -5.50 -6.50
C LEU A 489 -23.54 -4.54 -5.60
N ARG A 490 -22.94 -3.46 -5.13
CA ARG A 490 -23.60 -2.44 -4.31
C ARG A 490 -24.69 -1.70 -5.09
N CYS A 491 -24.43 -1.37 -6.35
CA CYS A 491 -25.40 -0.74 -7.25
C CYS A 491 -26.54 -1.68 -7.70
N GLY A 492 -26.42 -3.00 -7.47
CA GLY A 492 -27.43 -3.97 -7.89
C GLY A 492 -27.33 -4.39 -9.35
N ILE A 493 -26.22 -4.12 -10.02
CA ILE A 493 -25.88 -4.68 -11.33
C ILE A 493 -25.70 -6.19 -11.18
N TYR A 494 -25.04 -6.62 -10.08
CA TYR A 494 -24.98 -8.00 -9.65
C TYR A 494 -25.77 -8.20 -8.36
N ASP A 495 -26.40 -9.35 -8.21
CA ASP A 495 -27.09 -9.77 -6.98
C ASP A 495 -26.22 -10.71 -6.16
N VAL A 496 -25.32 -11.43 -6.81
CA VAL A 496 -24.44 -12.45 -6.21
C VAL A 496 -22.99 -12.24 -6.64
N VAL A 497 -22.07 -12.42 -5.72
CA VAL A 497 -20.64 -12.56 -6.03
C VAL A 497 -20.12 -13.88 -5.48
N VAL A 498 -19.50 -14.67 -6.36
CA VAL A 498 -18.87 -15.96 -6.03
C VAL A 498 -17.36 -15.79 -6.05
N GLY A 499 -16.66 -16.41 -5.11
CA GLY A 499 -15.19 -16.42 -5.14
C GLY A 499 -14.56 -17.23 -4.01
N ILE A 500 -13.23 -17.42 -4.09
CA ILE A 500 -12.51 -18.27 -3.15
C ILE A 500 -12.23 -17.53 -1.84
N ASN A 501 -11.76 -16.34 -1.94
CA ASN A 501 -11.27 -15.55 -0.82
C ASN A 501 -11.84 -14.15 -0.94
N LEU A 502 -13.18 -14.15 -1.00
CA LEU A 502 -13.96 -12.96 -1.18
C LEU A 502 -13.67 -12.00 -0.07
N LEU A 503 -12.95 -11.03 -0.12
CA LEU A 503 -12.91 -9.97 0.87
C LEU A 503 -12.08 -10.30 2.12
N ARG A 504 -10.80 -10.63 1.91
CA ARG A 504 -9.94 -10.81 3.09
C ARG A 504 -9.98 -9.59 3.99
N GLU A 505 -9.98 -8.33 3.45
CA GLU A 505 -9.90 -7.12 4.29
C GLU A 505 -10.38 -5.86 3.56
N GLY A 506 -10.90 -4.90 4.33
CA GLY A 506 -11.09 -3.51 3.87
C GLY A 506 -12.36 -3.21 3.07
N ILE A 507 -13.23 -4.19 2.77
CA ILE A 507 -14.44 -3.94 1.99
C ILE A 507 -15.68 -3.92 2.87
N ASP A 508 -16.41 -2.82 2.78
CA ASP A 508 -17.62 -2.53 3.53
C ASP A 508 -18.83 -2.59 2.60
N ILE A 509 -19.60 -3.67 2.68
CA ILE A 509 -20.80 -3.87 1.84
C ILE A 509 -22.01 -4.09 2.75
N PRO A 510 -22.67 -3.03 3.20
CA PRO A 510 -23.84 -3.17 4.08
C PRO A 510 -25.05 -3.81 3.40
N GLU A 511 -25.08 -3.87 2.06
CA GLU A 511 -26.14 -4.47 1.27
C GLU A 511 -26.13 -6.02 1.32
N VAL A 512 -25.03 -6.64 1.76
CA VAL A 512 -24.90 -8.09 1.88
C VAL A 512 -25.64 -8.58 3.13
N SER A 513 -26.66 -9.39 2.92
CA SER A 513 -27.46 -10.01 3.99
C SER A 513 -27.22 -11.51 4.13
N LEU A 514 -26.69 -12.18 3.08
CA LEU A 514 -26.39 -13.61 3.11
C LEU A 514 -24.95 -13.88 2.70
N ILE A 515 -24.31 -14.76 3.49
CA ILE A 515 -23.05 -15.38 3.11
C ILE A 515 -23.22 -16.89 3.11
N ALA A 516 -22.95 -17.53 1.98
CA ALA A 516 -22.90 -18.98 1.87
C ALA A 516 -21.45 -19.46 1.83
N ILE A 517 -21.11 -20.39 2.72
CA ILE A 517 -19.78 -21.01 2.82
C ILE A 517 -19.92 -22.45 2.35
N MET A 518 -19.43 -22.72 1.13
CA MET A 518 -19.45 -24.07 0.55
C MET A 518 -18.32 -24.90 1.16
N ASP A 519 -18.55 -26.20 1.36
CA ASP A 519 -17.55 -27.13 1.92
C ASP A 519 -16.91 -26.60 3.22
N ALA A 520 -17.71 -26.16 4.16
CA ALA A 520 -17.23 -25.52 5.38
C ALA A 520 -16.48 -26.49 6.30
N ASP A 521 -16.69 -27.79 6.15
CA ASP A 521 -16.05 -28.89 6.90
C ASP A 521 -14.71 -29.35 6.33
N LYS A 522 -14.30 -28.84 5.15
CA LYS A 522 -13.00 -29.21 4.59
C LYS A 522 -11.88 -28.52 5.34
N GLN A 523 -10.86 -29.28 5.74
CA GLN A 523 -9.70 -28.73 6.42
C GLN A 523 -8.85 -27.87 5.48
N GLY A 524 -8.34 -26.73 5.99
CA GLY A 524 -7.43 -25.86 5.26
C GLY A 524 -7.46 -24.42 5.78
N PHE A 525 -6.52 -23.61 5.31
CA PHE A 525 -6.37 -22.22 5.73
C PHE A 525 -7.65 -21.39 5.55
N LEU A 526 -8.41 -21.63 4.47
CA LEU A 526 -9.66 -20.91 4.16
C LEU A 526 -10.85 -21.29 5.06
N ARG A 527 -10.72 -22.34 5.85
CA ARG A 527 -11.74 -22.85 6.78
C ARG A 527 -11.22 -22.92 8.22
N SER A 528 -10.12 -22.20 8.51
CA SER A 528 -9.66 -21.99 9.89
C SER A 528 -10.66 -21.13 10.67
N THR A 529 -10.69 -21.26 11.98
CA THR A 529 -11.52 -20.46 12.89
C THR A 529 -11.45 -18.96 12.58
N ARG A 530 -10.23 -18.43 12.37
CA ARG A 530 -10.01 -17.02 12.00
C ARG A 530 -10.68 -16.65 10.69
N SER A 531 -10.47 -17.46 9.65
CA SER A 531 -11.05 -17.21 8.32
C SER A 531 -12.57 -17.25 8.35
N LEU A 532 -13.16 -18.19 9.08
CA LEU A 532 -14.60 -18.29 9.26
C LEU A 532 -15.16 -17.06 9.97
N ILE A 533 -14.60 -16.65 11.11
CA ILE A 533 -15.04 -15.46 11.87
C ILE A 533 -14.96 -14.19 10.99
N GLN A 534 -13.92 -14.05 10.19
CA GLN A 534 -13.79 -12.90 9.28
C GLN A 534 -14.85 -12.90 8.19
N THR A 535 -15.08 -14.06 7.58
CA THR A 535 -16.12 -14.23 6.54
C THR A 535 -17.49 -13.92 7.12
N ILE A 536 -17.83 -14.50 8.28
CA ILE A 536 -19.08 -14.26 9.02
C ILE A 536 -19.25 -12.76 9.30
N GLY A 537 -18.20 -12.09 9.75
CA GLY A 537 -18.19 -10.67 10.10
C GLY A 537 -18.54 -9.72 8.94
N ARG A 538 -18.45 -10.17 7.67
CA ARG A 538 -18.82 -9.34 6.49
C ARG A 538 -20.33 -9.07 6.42
N CYS A 539 -21.14 -9.96 6.97
CA CYS A 539 -22.61 -9.82 7.03
C CYS A 539 -23.09 -9.04 8.28
N ALA A 540 -22.20 -8.69 9.19
CA ALA A 540 -22.54 -8.03 10.47
C ALA A 540 -22.94 -6.55 10.34
N ARG A 541 -22.99 -5.99 9.12
CA ARG A 541 -23.43 -4.61 8.83
C ARG A 541 -24.87 -4.52 8.34
N ASN A 542 -25.47 -5.66 8.12
CA ASN A 542 -26.89 -5.79 7.75
C ASN A 542 -27.69 -6.30 8.94
N SER A 543 -28.83 -5.68 9.23
CA SER A 543 -29.75 -6.12 10.30
C SER A 543 -30.29 -7.54 10.08
N ASN A 544 -30.38 -7.97 8.81
CA ASN A 544 -30.85 -9.29 8.37
C ASN A 544 -29.67 -10.25 8.10
N GLY A 545 -28.48 -9.96 8.64
CA GLY A 545 -27.29 -10.74 8.40
C GLY A 545 -27.45 -12.22 8.76
N HIS A 546 -27.18 -13.09 7.79
CA HIS A 546 -27.30 -14.53 7.93
C HIS A 546 -26.14 -15.24 7.22
N VAL A 547 -25.68 -16.35 7.81
CA VAL A 547 -24.59 -17.17 7.24
C VAL A 547 -25.07 -18.61 7.17
N ILE A 548 -24.88 -19.25 6.02
CA ILE A 548 -25.11 -20.67 5.83
C ILE A 548 -23.75 -21.34 5.61
N MET A 549 -23.48 -22.34 6.41
CA MET A 549 -22.32 -23.22 6.26
C MET A 549 -22.80 -24.57 5.73
N TYR A 550 -22.43 -24.93 4.51
CA TYR A 550 -22.72 -26.27 3.97
C TYR A 550 -21.60 -27.21 4.40
N ALA A 551 -21.97 -28.19 5.24
CA ALA A 551 -21.07 -29.14 5.85
C ALA A 551 -21.80 -30.40 6.27
N ASP A 552 -21.15 -31.56 6.13
CA ASP A 552 -21.65 -32.84 6.60
C ASP A 552 -21.09 -33.20 8.00
N ILE A 553 -19.97 -32.59 8.37
CA ILE A 553 -19.28 -32.82 9.65
C ILE A 553 -19.02 -31.46 10.32
N MET A 554 -19.32 -31.38 11.62
CA MET A 554 -19.00 -30.21 12.45
C MET A 554 -17.51 -30.28 12.85
N THR A 555 -16.68 -29.41 12.26
CA THR A 555 -15.25 -29.31 12.64
C THR A 555 -15.04 -28.42 13.87
N ASP A 556 -13.90 -28.56 14.55
CA ASP A 556 -13.56 -27.72 15.71
C ASP A 556 -13.50 -26.24 15.33
N SER A 557 -12.93 -25.92 14.14
CA SER A 557 -12.90 -24.55 13.62
C SER A 557 -14.29 -23.95 13.43
N MET A 558 -15.23 -24.73 12.90
CA MET A 558 -16.64 -24.30 12.77
C MET A 558 -17.27 -24.06 14.14
N LYS A 559 -17.10 -25.01 15.05
CA LYS A 559 -17.65 -24.93 16.40
C LYS A 559 -17.14 -23.69 17.16
N GLU A 560 -15.83 -23.42 17.11
CA GLU A 560 -15.24 -22.25 17.72
C GLU A 560 -15.76 -20.95 17.09
N ALA A 561 -15.83 -20.88 15.74
CA ALA A 561 -16.31 -19.70 15.04
C ALA A 561 -17.78 -19.40 15.36
N ILE A 562 -18.64 -20.43 15.40
CA ILE A 562 -20.05 -20.31 15.76
C ILE A 562 -20.18 -19.84 17.22
N THR A 563 -19.49 -20.50 18.15
CA THR A 563 -19.53 -20.16 19.58
C THR A 563 -19.11 -18.71 19.82
N GLU A 564 -18.02 -18.25 19.22
CA GLU A 564 -17.56 -16.87 19.38
C GLU A 564 -18.54 -15.86 18.75
N THR A 565 -19.10 -16.18 17.59
CA THR A 565 -20.10 -15.31 16.94
C THR A 565 -21.36 -15.19 17.80
N GLU A 566 -21.83 -16.28 18.34
CA GLU A 566 -23.00 -16.31 19.27
C GLU A 566 -22.69 -15.54 20.57
N ARG A 567 -21.49 -15.70 21.15
CA ARG A 567 -21.05 -14.93 22.31
C ARG A 567 -21.15 -13.43 22.03
N ARG A 568 -20.57 -12.96 20.93
CA ARG A 568 -20.60 -11.54 20.53
C ARG A 568 -22.03 -11.06 20.29
N ARG A 569 -22.84 -11.87 19.61
CA ARG A 569 -24.24 -11.56 19.33
C ARG A 569 -25.04 -11.39 20.63
N ASN A 570 -24.86 -12.26 21.62
CA ASN A 570 -25.55 -12.19 22.90
C ASN A 570 -25.14 -10.96 23.73
N ILE A 571 -23.86 -10.62 23.76
CA ILE A 571 -23.35 -9.40 24.41
C ILE A 571 -24.01 -8.16 23.79
N GLN A 572 -24.01 -8.06 22.46
CA GLN A 572 -24.61 -6.95 21.74
C GLN A 572 -26.14 -6.88 21.97
N LYS A 573 -26.82 -8.02 21.97
CA LYS A 573 -28.27 -8.10 22.21
C LYS A 573 -28.65 -7.60 23.60
N GLU A 574 -27.87 -7.98 24.61
CA GLU A 574 -28.10 -7.51 25.99
C GLU A 574 -27.81 -6.02 26.12
N TYR A 575 -26.73 -5.51 25.51
CA TYR A 575 -26.45 -4.08 25.46
C TYR A 575 -27.59 -3.28 24.82
N ASN A 576 -28.13 -3.78 23.67
CA ASN A 576 -29.25 -3.15 22.98
C ASN A 576 -30.50 -3.12 23.86
N ARG A 577 -30.79 -4.22 24.59
CA ARG A 577 -31.91 -4.34 25.48
C ARG A 577 -31.83 -3.31 26.63
N VAL A 578 -30.66 -3.21 27.27
CA VAL A 578 -30.45 -2.29 28.40
C VAL A 578 -30.55 -0.82 27.95
N ASN A 579 -30.03 -0.51 26.77
CA ASN A 579 -29.96 0.86 26.26
C ASN A 579 -31.13 1.24 25.32
N ASN A 580 -32.15 0.36 25.14
CA ASN A 580 -33.28 0.55 24.25
C ASN A 580 -32.86 0.89 22.80
N ILE A 581 -31.81 0.23 22.29
CA ILE A 581 -31.30 0.45 20.93
C ILE A 581 -31.97 -0.52 19.97
N VAL A 582 -32.54 0.02 18.89
CA VAL A 582 -33.06 -0.77 17.77
C VAL A 582 -32.01 -0.84 16.67
N PRO A 583 -31.54 -2.04 16.31
CA PRO A 583 -30.54 -2.21 15.23
C PRO A 583 -31.06 -1.65 13.91
N LYS A 584 -30.22 -0.86 13.23
CA LYS A 584 -30.53 -0.34 11.88
C LYS A 584 -29.37 -0.63 10.96
N THR A 585 -29.68 -1.14 9.75
CA THR A 585 -28.69 -1.33 8.70
C THR A 585 -28.00 0.01 8.37
N ILE A 586 -26.67 -0.02 8.24
CA ILE A 586 -25.89 1.16 7.88
C ILE A 586 -26.16 1.47 6.40
N ILE A 587 -26.60 2.70 6.11
CA ILE A 587 -26.71 3.20 4.74
C ILE A 587 -25.47 4.05 4.49
N LYS A 588 -24.61 3.61 3.58
CA LYS A 588 -23.46 4.39 3.10
C LYS A 588 -23.71 4.84 1.67
N GLU A 589 -23.44 6.09 1.38
CA GLU A 589 -23.38 6.59 0.01
C GLU A 589 -22.40 5.73 -0.81
N ILE A 590 -22.83 5.31 -2.00
CA ILE A 590 -21.98 4.65 -2.97
C ILE A 590 -21.16 5.77 -3.63
N ARG A 591 -19.96 6.00 -3.14
CA ARG A 591 -19.05 6.98 -3.77
C ARG A 591 -18.45 6.32 -5.01
N ASP A 592 -18.50 6.99 -6.12
CA ASP A 592 -17.79 6.62 -7.34
C ASP A 592 -16.28 6.79 -7.10
N VAL A 593 -15.66 5.75 -6.57
CA VAL A 593 -14.19 5.70 -6.42
C VAL A 593 -13.51 5.65 -7.80
N ILE A 594 -14.28 5.31 -8.84
CA ILE A 594 -13.81 5.14 -10.23
C ILE A 594 -13.77 6.47 -10.99
N SER A 595 -14.61 7.45 -10.65
CA SER A 595 -14.66 8.73 -11.37
C SER A 595 -13.40 9.60 -11.26
N ASN A 596 -12.56 9.36 -10.26
CA ASN A 596 -11.28 10.06 -10.11
C ASN A 596 -10.09 9.32 -10.75
N ILE A 597 -10.31 8.13 -11.34
CA ILE A 597 -9.27 7.32 -11.97
C ILE A 597 -9.51 7.23 -13.50
N ASP A 598 -10.75 7.47 -13.97
CA ASP A 598 -11.12 7.40 -15.39
C ASP A 598 -10.74 8.64 -16.22
N GLU A 599 -10.14 9.69 -15.63
CA GLU A 599 -9.67 10.84 -16.41
C GLU A 599 -8.34 10.61 -17.14
N GLU A 600 -7.66 9.47 -16.99
CA GLU A 600 -6.39 9.18 -17.69
C GLU A 600 -6.34 7.89 -18.52
N VAL A 601 -7.45 7.21 -18.73
CA VAL A 601 -7.51 6.17 -19.75
C VAL A 601 -8.48 6.66 -20.83
N PRO A 602 -8.00 7.09 -22.00
CA PRO A 602 -8.89 7.34 -23.10
C PRO A 602 -9.64 6.04 -23.38
N ASP A 603 -10.95 6.10 -23.21
CA ASP A 603 -11.90 5.04 -23.56
C ASP A 603 -11.60 4.59 -24.99
N LYS A 604 -10.80 3.54 -25.13
CA LYS A 604 -10.79 2.77 -26.36
C LYS A 604 -12.16 2.13 -26.41
N LYS A 605 -13.13 2.86 -26.95
CA LYS A 605 -14.31 2.25 -27.53
C LYS A 605 -13.77 1.10 -28.37
N GLU A 606 -14.04 -0.13 -27.96
CA GLU A 606 -13.93 -1.26 -28.87
C GLU A 606 -14.83 -0.95 -30.05
N VAL A 607 -14.28 -0.30 -31.05
CA VAL A 607 -14.87 -0.24 -32.37
C VAL A 607 -14.81 -1.67 -32.84
N LYS A 608 -15.93 -2.39 -32.73
CA LYS A 608 -16.06 -3.70 -33.35
C LYS A 608 -15.90 -3.49 -34.84
N LEU A 609 -14.64 -3.60 -35.30
CA LEU A 609 -14.30 -3.57 -36.70
C LEU A 609 -15.06 -4.71 -37.40
N THR A 610 -15.69 -4.40 -38.50
CA THR A 610 -16.24 -5.45 -39.35
C THR A 610 -15.10 -6.30 -39.92
N LYS A 611 -15.36 -7.55 -40.25
CA LYS A 611 -14.34 -8.49 -40.76
C LYS A 611 -13.54 -7.88 -41.95
N LYS A 612 -14.20 -7.09 -42.76
CA LYS A 612 -13.59 -6.39 -43.92
C LYS A 612 -12.66 -5.24 -43.50
N GLU A 613 -13.08 -4.42 -42.55
CA GLU A 613 -12.26 -3.34 -41.98
C GLU A 613 -11.02 -3.87 -41.26
N LYS A 614 -11.15 -5.02 -40.59
CA LYS A 614 -10.04 -5.71 -39.92
C LYS A 614 -9.01 -6.23 -40.93
N GLU A 615 -9.44 -6.87 -42.02
CA GLU A 615 -8.58 -7.35 -43.08
C GLU A 615 -7.84 -6.18 -43.81
N GLU A 616 -8.54 -5.04 -44.07
CA GLU A 616 -7.95 -3.83 -44.64
C GLU A 616 -6.91 -3.19 -43.68
N MET A 617 -7.16 -3.20 -42.38
CA MET A 617 -6.25 -2.68 -41.35
C MET A 617 -5.01 -3.54 -41.19
N ILE A 618 -5.15 -4.87 -41.15
CA ILE A 618 -4.02 -5.82 -41.13
C ILE A 618 -3.15 -5.65 -42.38
N SER A 619 -3.77 -5.50 -43.55
CA SER A 619 -3.04 -5.28 -44.83
C SER A 619 -2.21 -3.99 -44.78
N LYS A 620 -2.77 -2.87 -44.28
CA LYS A 620 -2.06 -1.59 -44.10
C LYS A 620 -0.89 -1.72 -43.13
N LEU A 621 -1.14 -2.28 -41.92
CA LEU A 621 -0.11 -2.44 -40.92
C LEU A 621 1.01 -3.38 -41.35
N THR A 622 0.69 -4.43 -42.13
CA THR A 622 1.68 -5.34 -42.71
C THR A 622 2.59 -4.62 -43.72
N LYS A 623 2.03 -3.70 -44.51
CA LYS A 623 2.81 -2.89 -45.43
C LYS A 623 3.74 -1.93 -44.71
N GLU A 624 3.22 -1.21 -43.70
CA GLU A 624 4.00 -0.28 -42.90
C GLU A 624 5.11 -1.02 -42.12
N MET A 625 4.83 -2.19 -41.57
CA MET A 625 5.82 -3.05 -40.89
C MET A 625 6.99 -3.42 -41.82
N LYS A 626 6.71 -3.78 -43.08
CA LYS A 626 7.72 -4.10 -44.06
C LYS A 626 8.55 -2.85 -44.44
N GLU A 627 7.91 -1.71 -44.61
CA GLU A 627 8.60 -0.44 -44.90
C GLU A 627 9.51 0.00 -43.74
N CYS A 628 9.12 -0.24 -42.48
CA CYS A 628 9.96 0.00 -41.30
C CYS A 628 11.14 -0.98 -41.27
N ALA A 629 10.91 -2.27 -41.54
CA ALA A 629 11.97 -3.26 -41.63
C ALA A 629 13.00 -2.95 -42.71
N ASP A 630 12.55 -2.52 -43.89
CA ASP A 630 13.43 -2.09 -44.99
C ASP A 630 14.28 -0.85 -44.66
N LYS A 631 13.77 0.00 -43.77
CA LYS A 631 14.48 1.18 -43.22
C LYS A 631 15.35 0.84 -42.00
N LEU A 632 15.44 -0.43 -41.63
CA LEU A 632 16.17 -0.94 -40.44
C LEU A 632 15.60 -0.43 -39.08
N ASP A 633 14.37 0.08 -39.09
CA ASP A 633 13.63 0.44 -37.85
C ASP A 633 12.94 -0.80 -37.31
N PHE A 634 13.73 -1.67 -36.67
CA PHE A 634 13.26 -2.95 -36.13
C PHE A 634 12.37 -2.80 -34.89
N GLU A 635 12.50 -1.71 -34.15
CA GLU A 635 11.70 -1.42 -32.97
C GLU A 635 10.24 -1.16 -33.38
N ARG A 636 10.07 -0.25 -34.33
CA ARG A 636 8.75 0.07 -34.89
C ARG A 636 8.13 -1.10 -35.66
N ALA A 637 8.94 -1.86 -36.39
CA ALA A 637 8.47 -3.07 -37.08
C ALA A 637 7.97 -4.14 -36.10
N THR A 638 8.60 -4.28 -34.93
CA THR A 638 8.16 -5.21 -33.88
C THR A 638 6.86 -4.79 -33.23
N GLU A 639 6.68 -3.50 -32.95
CA GLU A 639 5.40 -2.97 -32.44
C GLU A 639 4.25 -3.26 -33.41
N LEU A 640 4.44 -2.94 -34.70
CA LEU A 640 3.44 -3.17 -35.74
C LEU A 640 3.08 -4.66 -35.88
N ARG A 641 4.07 -5.56 -35.78
CA ARG A 641 3.85 -7.01 -35.78
C ARG A 641 2.97 -7.45 -34.60
N ASN A 642 3.23 -6.93 -33.41
CA ASN A 642 2.46 -7.29 -32.21
C ASN A 642 0.99 -6.82 -32.35
N ILE A 643 0.77 -5.62 -32.88
CA ILE A 643 -0.58 -5.11 -33.18
C ILE A 643 -1.31 -6.00 -34.23
N ILE A 644 -0.60 -6.46 -35.25
CA ILE A 644 -1.15 -7.38 -36.26
C ILE A 644 -1.58 -8.70 -35.58
N PHE A 645 -0.75 -9.28 -34.73
CA PHE A 645 -1.11 -10.52 -33.99
C PHE A 645 -2.32 -10.33 -33.09
N GLU A 646 -2.45 -9.20 -32.38
CA GLU A 646 -3.63 -8.89 -31.56
C GLU A 646 -4.91 -8.77 -32.42
N LEU A 647 -4.79 -8.13 -33.59
CA LEU A 647 -5.89 -8.03 -34.53
C LEU A 647 -6.26 -9.38 -35.15
N GLU A 648 -5.33 -10.28 -35.40
CA GLU A 648 -5.61 -11.62 -35.92
C GLU A 648 -6.24 -12.53 -34.86
N ALA A 649 -5.89 -12.36 -33.58
CA ALA A 649 -6.37 -13.16 -32.46
C ALA A 649 -7.75 -12.72 -31.93
N SER A 650 -8.16 -11.47 -32.17
CA SER A 650 -9.46 -10.92 -31.76
C SER A 650 -10.55 -11.17 -32.80
#